data_1008092bfbf0d30bf44f36ac4716cc3f
#
_entry.id   1008092bfbf0d30bf44f36ac4716cc3f
#
_cell.length_a   1.000
_cell.length_b   1.000
_cell.length_c   1.000
_cell.angle_alpha   90.00
_cell.angle_beta   90.00
_cell.angle_gamma   90.00
#
_symmetry.space_group_name_H-M   'P 1'
#
loop_
_entity.id
_entity.type
_entity.pdbx_description
1 polymer ?
#
loop_
_entity_poly.entity_id
_entity_poly.type
_entity_poly.pdbx_seq_one_letter_code
_entity_poly.pdbx_strand_id
1 'polypeptide(L)'
;MAKSNSVGQDSSKDSEGEMMFVTESNCALSQEDDGEARLGSSGSALLFIPWKKLYHRYLMNEEQAVSKVDGILLNQGIEKESDLCVLNLIRYTATTKSSPSMDPERALWSLRDHHLLPEAEACVRQHLPDLYTAAGVNVWALVAAIVLLSSSVNDIQQLLFCFRRPSSTVTMPDITETLYCIAVLLYAMREKGINISNRIHYNIFYCLYLQENSCSQATEVKEETSVWPGRKKTIQLTHEQQLILNHKMEPLQVVKIMAFAGTGKTSTLVKYAEKWSESKFLYVTFNKSIAKQAERVFPSNVTCKTFHSMAYRQVGRQYQSKKKLNLFKLTPFMVNSVLAEGKGGFIRAKLVCKTLENFFASADDELTIEHVPIWCKDSHGQRVMVEQSEKLNSVLEASRLWDNMRNLGECKEEAYQMTHDGYLKLWQLSKPLLASFDAIFVDEAQDCTPAIMNIVLSQPCGKIFVGDPHQQIYTFRGAVNALFTVPHTHVFYLTQSFRFGVEIAYVGATILDVCKRVRKKTLVGGSHKSGIRGDTKGQVALLSRTNANVFDEAVRVTDGEVPARIHLIGGIKSFGLDRIIDIWILLQPEEERKKRNLLIKDRFIRRWVHKEGFGGFKRYVTAAEDKELEAKIAVVEKYNIRIPELVERIGKCHIEDLDFAEYILGTVHKAKGLEFDTVHVLDDFVKVPCARHNLAQLPHFRVESFSEDEWNLLYVAVTRAKKCLIMTKSLENILTLAGEYFLQTELTSNVLKTGVVHCCVGQCNNTIPVDTVLTMKKLPITYSNRKENKGGYLCHSCAEQRIGPLAFLTATPEQVHSMPPTIENIVLPRHEALLFLVF
;
A
#
# COMPACT_ATOMS: atom_id res chain seq x y z
N MET A 1 -35.24 -34.26 48.82
CA MET A 1 -34.41 -33.59 49.82
C MET A 1 -33.27 -33.03 49.08
N ALA A 2 -33.32 -31.78 48.61
CA ALA A 2 -32.93 -30.53 49.23
C ALA A 2 -31.43 -30.44 49.53
N LYS A 3 -30.77 -29.60 48.75
CA LYS A 3 -30.12 -28.30 48.94
C LYS A 3 -29.03 -28.17 47.87
N SER A 4 -29.09 -27.31 46.96
CA SER A 4 -28.89 -25.81 46.92
C SER A 4 -27.44 -25.35 47.03
N ASN A 5 -27.09 -24.49 46.05
CA ASN A 5 -26.04 -23.43 46.00
C ASN A 5 -24.67 -23.91 45.49
N SER A 6 -24.00 -23.19 44.66
CA SER A 6 -24.05 -21.78 44.26
C SER A 6 -23.33 -21.52 42.95
N VAL A 7 -23.77 -20.49 42.31
CA VAL A 7 -23.24 -19.79 41.14
C VAL A 7 -21.74 -19.46 41.28
N GLY A 8 -20.97 -19.83 40.28
CA GLY A 8 -19.65 -19.30 40.00
C GLY A 8 -19.62 -18.90 38.50
N GLN A 9 -19.85 -17.62 38.23
CA GLN A 9 -19.53 -17.00 36.95
C GLN A 9 -18.03 -16.95 36.82
N ASP A 10 -17.47 -17.72 35.92
CA ASP A 10 -16.12 -17.46 35.39
C ASP A 10 -16.29 -16.91 34.00
N SER A 11 -16.08 -15.60 33.94
CA SER A 11 -15.90 -14.84 32.71
C SER A 11 -14.51 -15.16 32.14
N SER A 12 -14.44 -15.99 31.12
CA SER A 12 -13.27 -16.11 30.28
C SER A 12 -13.11 -14.77 29.50
N LYS A 13 -12.25 -13.92 29.97
CA LYS A 13 -11.72 -12.81 29.20
C LYS A 13 -10.83 -13.39 28.12
N ASP A 14 -11.28 -13.29 26.87
CA ASP A 14 -10.41 -13.38 25.72
C ASP A 14 -9.36 -12.28 25.83
N SER A 15 -8.13 -12.68 26.10
CA SER A 15 -6.98 -11.81 26.03
C SER A 15 -6.64 -11.61 24.54
N GLU A 16 -7.21 -10.60 23.94
CA GLU A 16 -6.60 -9.96 22.78
C GLU A 16 -5.20 -9.52 23.20
N GLY A 17 -4.18 -10.15 22.64
CA GLY A 17 -2.79 -9.77 22.81
C GLY A 17 -2.56 -8.38 22.24
N GLU A 18 -2.72 -7.35 23.04
CA GLU A 18 -2.13 -6.04 22.79
C GLU A 18 -0.63 -6.23 22.69
N MET A 19 -0.12 -6.13 21.47
CA MET A 19 1.30 -6.09 21.20
C MET A 19 1.83 -4.74 21.72
N MET A 20 2.26 -4.70 22.97
CA MET A 20 2.98 -3.57 23.57
C MET A 20 4.23 -3.31 22.72
N PHE A 21 4.18 -2.24 21.91
CA PHE A 21 5.37 -1.66 21.33
C PHE A 21 6.18 -1.00 22.45
N VAL A 22 7.21 -1.70 22.91
CA VAL A 22 8.23 -1.07 23.73
C VAL A 22 8.99 -0.09 22.83
N THR A 23 8.66 1.18 22.95
CA THR A 23 9.39 2.28 22.34
C THR A 23 10.48 2.73 23.29
N GLU A 24 11.61 2.05 23.29
CA GLU A 24 12.84 2.70 23.71
C GLU A 24 13.50 3.32 22.49
N SER A 25 13.23 4.59 22.27
CA SER A 25 13.96 5.42 21.34
C SER A 25 15.20 5.97 22.03
N ASN A 26 16.31 5.27 21.94
CA ASN A 26 17.61 5.86 22.12
C ASN A 26 18.05 6.53 20.81
N CYS A 27 17.39 7.64 20.45
CA CYS A 27 18.02 8.71 19.71
C CYS A 27 18.69 9.60 20.76
N ALA A 28 20.01 9.56 20.85
CA ALA A 28 20.78 10.54 21.57
C ALA A 28 20.58 11.91 20.90
N LEU A 29 19.50 12.59 21.26
CA LEU A 29 19.40 14.03 21.20
C LEU A 29 20.06 14.54 22.46
N SER A 30 21.15 15.30 22.29
CA SER A 30 21.80 16.06 23.32
C SER A 30 20.80 16.58 24.35
N GLN A 31 21.06 16.27 25.62
CA GLN A 31 20.43 16.92 26.75
C GLN A 31 20.71 18.41 26.62
N GLU A 32 19.79 19.15 26.10
CA GLU A 32 19.69 20.58 26.32
C GLU A 32 18.64 20.80 27.41
N ASP A 33 19.10 21.26 28.53
CA ASP A 33 18.47 21.72 29.77
C ASP A 33 16.95 21.94 29.70
N ASP A 34 16.22 21.10 30.43
CA ASP A 34 14.91 21.45 30.98
C ASP A 34 15.09 22.49 32.08
N GLY A 35 15.36 23.73 31.66
CA GLY A 35 15.29 24.87 32.56
C GLY A 35 13.84 25.13 32.94
N GLU A 36 13.42 24.69 34.10
CA GLU A 36 12.21 25.18 34.78
C GLU A 36 12.23 26.71 34.83
N ALA A 37 11.50 27.34 33.89
CA ALA A 37 11.23 28.76 34.00
C ALA A 37 10.26 29.01 35.18
N ARG A 38 10.85 29.51 36.29
CA ARG A 38 10.08 30.04 37.46
C ARG A 38 9.10 31.10 36.96
N LEU A 39 7.83 30.89 37.28
CA LEU A 39 6.72 31.81 37.11
C LEU A 39 7.03 33.13 37.87
N GLY A 40 7.38 34.16 37.13
CA GLY A 40 7.37 35.56 37.59
C GLY A 40 6.09 36.20 37.02
N SER A 41 5.32 36.77 37.94
CA SER A 41 4.05 37.44 37.74
C SER A 41 4.11 38.59 36.74
N SER A 42 3.20 38.63 35.83
CA SER A 42 2.53 39.71 35.10
C SER A 42 2.68 39.68 33.58
N GLY A 43 1.54 39.60 32.89
CA GLY A 43 1.43 39.69 31.47
C GLY A 43 1.28 38.29 30.81
N SER A 44 0.16 38.06 30.16
CA SER A 44 -0.16 36.84 29.42
C SER A 44 0.89 36.53 28.35
N ALA A 45 2.02 35.97 28.79
CA ALA A 45 2.90 35.29 27.87
C ALA A 45 2.20 33.99 27.43
N LEU A 46 1.63 34.01 26.25
CA LEU A 46 1.16 32.82 25.55
C LEU A 46 2.28 31.78 25.63
N LEU A 47 2.05 30.68 26.34
CA LEU A 47 2.97 29.56 26.43
C LEU A 47 3.24 29.06 25.00
N PHE A 48 4.41 29.41 24.50
CA PHE A 48 4.88 28.98 23.19
C PHE A 48 5.15 27.47 23.22
N ILE A 49 4.24 26.70 22.63
CA ILE A 49 4.46 25.27 22.49
C ILE A 49 5.22 25.06 21.21
N PRO A 50 6.37 24.38 21.25
CA PRO A 50 7.10 24.05 20.03
C PRO A 50 6.30 23.04 19.22
N TRP A 51 5.47 23.51 18.32
CA TRP A 51 4.59 22.71 17.46
C TRP A 51 5.35 21.61 16.70
N LYS A 52 6.59 21.90 16.32
CA LYS A 52 7.46 20.90 15.72
C LYS A 52 7.69 19.70 16.64
N LYS A 53 7.99 19.92 17.93
CA LYS A 53 8.14 18.85 18.92
C LYS A 53 6.82 18.11 19.14
N LEU A 54 5.70 18.83 19.19
CA LEU A 54 4.37 18.23 19.33
C LEU A 54 4.01 17.37 18.11
N TYR A 55 4.28 17.87 16.91
CA TYR A 55 4.00 17.14 15.66
C TYR A 55 4.85 15.87 15.55
N HIS A 56 6.13 15.91 15.89
CA HIS A 56 6.96 14.71 15.94
C HIS A 56 6.47 13.69 16.98
N ARG A 57 6.05 14.15 18.14
CA ARG A 57 5.43 13.29 19.16
C ARG A 57 4.12 12.69 18.67
N TYR A 58 3.32 13.46 17.94
CA TYR A 58 2.10 13.00 17.30
C TYR A 58 2.34 11.85 16.32
N LEU A 59 3.37 11.93 15.46
CA LEU A 59 3.73 10.87 14.54
C LEU A 59 4.26 9.61 15.25
N MET A 60 4.77 9.74 16.45
CA MET A 60 5.34 8.63 17.24
C MET A 60 4.39 8.09 18.31
N ASN A 61 3.52 8.95 18.86
CA ASN A 61 2.59 8.59 19.92
C ASN A 61 1.33 9.46 19.82
N GLU A 62 0.35 8.97 19.08
CA GLU A 62 -0.88 9.68 18.72
C GLU A 62 -1.70 10.11 19.95
N GLU A 63 -1.91 9.22 20.91
CA GLU A 63 -2.73 9.49 22.09
C GLU A 63 -2.18 10.63 22.94
N GLN A 64 -0.86 10.67 23.17
CA GLN A 64 -0.23 11.74 23.91
C GLN A 64 -0.28 13.08 23.18
N ALA A 65 -0.19 13.07 21.83
CA ALA A 65 -0.28 14.27 21.05
C ALA A 65 -1.71 14.84 21.07
N VAL A 66 -2.73 14.00 20.92
CA VAL A 66 -4.14 14.40 21.02
C VAL A 66 -4.46 14.97 22.40
N SER A 67 -4.06 14.29 23.47
CA SER A 67 -4.25 14.79 24.85
C SER A 67 -3.59 16.15 25.09
N LYS A 68 -2.39 16.39 24.53
CA LYS A 68 -1.72 17.70 24.61
C LYS A 68 -2.45 18.78 23.81
N VAL A 69 -2.96 18.45 22.62
CA VAL A 69 -3.78 19.37 21.82
C VAL A 69 -5.06 19.74 22.56
N ASP A 70 -5.74 18.77 23.19
CA ASP A 70 -6.92 19.01 24.00
C ASP A 70 -6.63 19.97 25.15
N GLY A 71 -5.50 19.78 25.85
CA GLY A 71 -5.06 20.69 26.91
C GLY A 71 -4.80 22.12 26.41
N ILE A 72 -4.26 22.26 25.18
CA ILE A 72 -4.05 23.56 24.56
C ILE A 72 -5.39 24.23 24.18
N LEU A 73 -6.30 23.48 23.61
CA LEU A 73 -7.62 23.98 23.22
C LEU A 73 -8.41 24.45 24.46
N LEU A 74 -8.40 23.66 25.53
CA LEU A 74 -9.02 24.02 26.82
C LEU A 74 -8.39 25.29 27.44
N ASN A 75 -7.09 25.43 27.41
CA ASN A 75 -6.39 26.62 27.94
C ASN A 75 -6.67 27.88 27.13
N GLN A 76 -7.15 27.76 25.90
CA GLN A 76 -7.56 28.85 25.02
C GLN A 76 -9.07 29.13 25.10
N GLY A 77 -9.80 28.48 25.98
CA GLY A 77 -11.26 28.65 26.13
C GLY A 77 -12.09 27.97 25.04
N ILE A 78 -11.49 27.02 24.30
CA ILE A 78 -12.18 26.21 23.31
C ILE A 78 -12.76 24.97 24.02
N GLU A 79 -13.87 25.16 24.70
CA GLU A 79 -14.46 24.14 25.57
C GLU A 79 -15.49 23.27 24.85
N LYS A 80 -16.06 23.76 23.73
CA LYS A 80 -17.16 23.09 23.02
C LYS A 80 -16.70 22.55 21.67
N GLU A 81 -17.27 21.43 21.27
CA GLU A 81 -17.03 20.87 19.92
C GLU A 81 -17.39 21.84 18.80
N SER A 82 -18.40 22.73 19.03
CA SER A 82 -18.73 23.80 18.09
C SER A 82 -17.60 24.82 17.88
N ASP A 83 -16.69 24.96 18.84
CA ASP A 83 -15.56 25.90 18.76
C ASP A 83 -14.43 25.36 17.89
N LEU A 84 -14.47 24.08 17.54
CA LEU A 84 -13.51 23.40 16.64
C LEU A 84 -13.85 23.59 15.16
N CYS A 85 -14.64 24.57 14.76
CA CYS A 85 -14.88 24.84 13.34
C CYS A 85 -13.61 25.36 12.65
N VAL A 86 -13.54 25.19 11.32
CA VAL A 86 -12.36 25.62 10.54
C VAL A 86 -12.13 27.14 10.59
N LEU A 87 -13.16 27.94 10.82
CA LEU A 87 -13.03 29.39 11.05
C LEU A 87 -12.30 29.71 12.35
N ASN A 88 -12.55 28.92 13.41
CA ASN A 88 -11.82 29.05 14.67
C ASN A 88 -10.35 28.62 14.54
N LEU A 89 -10.04 27.64 13.69
CA LEU A 89 -8.65 27.32 13.34
C LEU A 89 -7.94 28.52 12.70
N ILE A 90 -8.61 29.24 11.79
CA ILE A 90 -8.08 30.46 11.18
C ILE A 90 -7.85 31.53 12.26
N ARG A 91 -8.85 31.80 13.12
CA ARG A 91 -8.73 32.76 14.24
C ARG A 91 -7.58 32.38 15.20
N TYR A 92 -7.52 31.14 15.61
CA TYR A 92 -6.46 30.64 16.48
C TYR A 92 -5.07 30.89 15.87
N THR A 93 -4.89 30.53 14.61
CA THR A 93 -3.61 30.75 13.90
C THR A 93 -3.26 32.23 13.82
N ALA A 94 -4.24 33.09 13.55
CA ALA A 94 -4.07 34.52 13.46
C ALA A 94 -3.67 35.18 14.80
N THR A 95 -4.21 34.70 15.92
CA THR A 95 -3.96 35.25 17.25
C THR A 95 -2.71 34.73 17.91
N THR A 96 -2.35 33.47 17.71
CA THR A 96 -1.17 32.84 18.32
C THR A 96 0.14 33.26 17.69
N LYS A 97 0.15 33.83 16.48
CA LYS A 97 1.35 34.16 15.71
C LYS A 97 1.59 35.66 15.53
N SER A 98 1.02 36.52 16.37
CA SER A 98 1.34 37.96 16.38
C SER A 98 2.79 38.17 16.79
N SER A 99 3.71 38.19 15.82
CA SER A 99 5.12 38.49 16.05
C SER A 99 5.35 40.01 16.00
N PRO A 100 5.95 40.59 17.03
CA PRO A 100 6.25 42.03 17.06
C PRO A 100 7.24 42.48 15.99
N SER A 101 7.98 41.55 15.39
CA SER A 101 9.01 41.82 14.39
C SER A 101 8.54 41.71 12.94
N MET A 102 7.28 41.35 12.69
CA MET A 102 6.75 41.14 11.34
C MET A 102 6.19 42.48 10.81
N ASP A 103 6.63 42.89 9.62
CA ASP A 103 6.01 43.97 8.86
C ASP A 103 4.84 43.37 8.05
N PRO A 104 3.56 43.68 8.42
CA PRO A 104 2.40 43.09 7.77
C PRO A 104 2.31 43.43 6.28
N GLU A 105 2.69 44.62 5.86
CA GLU A 105 2.59 45.02 4.45
C GLU A 105 3.58 44.24 3.57
N ARG A 106 4.80 44.06 4.03
CA ARG A 106 5.79 43.27 3.30
C ARG A 106 5.42 41.78 3.26
N ALA A 107 4.87 41.24 4.34
CA ALA A 107 4.44 39.88 4.37
C ALA A 107 3.24 39.65 3.42
N LEU A 108 2.26 40.55 3.38
CA LEU A 108 1.16 40.53 2.40
C LEU A 108 1.67 40.68 0.98
N TRP A 109 2.64 41.57 0.75
CA TRP A 109 3.27 41.73 -0.55
C TRP A 109 3.97 40.42 -1.02
N SER A 110 4.54 39.65 -0.13
CA SER A 110 5.12 38.35 -0.46
C SER A 110 4.09 37.33 -0.95
N LEU A 111 2.87 37.35 -0.43
CA LEU A 111 1.76 36.47 -0.81
C LEU A 111 1.09 36.81 -2.15
N ARG A 112 1.31 38.02 -2.71
CA ARG A 112 0.57 38.51 -3.89
C ARG A 112 0.59 37.59 -5.12
N ASP A 113 1.65 36.78 -5.27
CA ASP A 113 1.79 35.90 -6.41
C ASP A 113 1.18 34.49 -6.15
N HIS A 114 0.60 34.28 -4.97
CA HIS A 114 -0.08 33.02 -4.66
C HIS A 114 -1.46 33.00 -5.30
N HIS A 115 -1.76 31.96 -6.10
CA HIS A 115 -2.98 31.92 -6.90
C HIS A 115 -4.27 31.84 -6.06
N LEU A 116 -4.21 31.33 -4.82
CA LEU A 116 -5.33 31.27 -3.87
C LEU A 116 -5.47 32.53 -2.99
N LEU A 117 -4.62 33.55 -3.18
CA LEU A 117 -4.72 34.76 -2.35
C LEU A 117 -6.09 35.47 -2.49
N PRO A 118 -6.64 35.68 -3.71
CA PRO A 118 -7.95 36.32 -3.86
C PRO A 118 -9.07 35.59 -3.13
N GLU A 119 -9.07 34.25 -3.18
CA GLU A 119 -10.04 33.40 -2.49
C GLU A 119 -9.86 33.48 -0.96
N ALA A 120 -8.63 33.46 -0.49
CA ALA A 120 -8.33 33.56 0.93
C ALA A 120 -8.74 34.92 1.50
N GLU A 121 -8.43 36.02 0.80
CA GLU A 121 -8.86 37.37 1.18
C GLU A 121 -10.38 37.50 1.22
N ALA A 122 -11.07 37.01 0.21
CA ALA A 122 -12.54 37.02 0.14
C ALA A 122 -13.14 36.24 1.30
N CYS A 123 -12.59 35.07 1.61
CA CYS A 123 -13.00 34.22 2.75
C CYS A 123 -12.82 34.95 4.08
N VAL A 124 -11.63 35.48 4.37
CA VAL A 124 -11.36 36.15 5.66
C VAL A 124 -12.17 37.42 5.79
N ARG A 125 -12.30 38.23 4.74
CA ARG A 125 -13.09 39.48 4.74
C ARG A 125 -14.56 39.22 5.07
N GLN A 126 -15.14 38.17 4.53
CA GLN A 126 -16.55 37.85 4.72
C GLN A 126 -16.79 37.19 6.07
N HIS A 127 -16.02 36.24 6.49
CA HIS A 127 -16.33 35.39 7.64
C HIS A 127 -15.62 35.80 8.94
N LEU A 128 -14.54 36.57 8.84
CA LEU A 128 -13.71 36.97 9.95
C LEU A 128 -13.35 38.48 9.86
N PRO A 129 -14.33 39.38 9.75
CA PRO A 129 -14.08 40.80 9.58
C PRO A 129 -13.32 41.44 10.73
N ASP A 130 -13.36 40.83 11.91
CA ASP A 130 -12.61 41.22 13.10
C ASP A 130 -11.07 41.05 12.94
N LEU A 131 -10.63 40.22 12.00
CA LEU A 131 -9.21 40.07 11.64
C LEU A 131 -8.76 41.09 10.58
N TYR A 132 -9.62 42.01 10.23
CA TYR A 132 -9.32 43.15 9.36
C TYR A 132 -9.00 44.37 10.20
N THR A 133 -7.79 44.89 10.12
CA THR A 133 -7.33 46.10 10.83
C THR A 133 -7.11 47.25 9.84
N ALA A 134 -6.80 48.44 10.35
CA ALA A 134 -6.45 49.57 9.50
C ALA A 134 -5.23 49.30 8.61
N ALA A 135 -4.36 48.35 9.01
CA ALA A 135 -3.21 47.91 8.24
C ALA A 135 -3.51 46.80 7.21
N GLY A 136 -4.79 46.37 7.11
CA GLY A 136 -5.23 45.30 6.20
C GLY A 136 -5.59 44.00 6.91
N VAL A 137 -5.63 42.89 6.14
CA VAL A 137 -5.98 41.56 6.65
C VAL A 137 -4.79 40.94 7.42
N ASN A 138 -5.09 40.23 8.50
CA ASN A 138 -4.05 39.52 9.23
C ASN A 138 -3.37 38.45 8.34
N VAL A 139 -2.05 38.50 8.23
CA VAL A 139 -1.24 37.62 7.36
C VAL A 139 -1.42 36.14 7.72
N TRP A 140 -1.45 35.82 9.00
CA TRP A 140 -1.59 34.45 9.47
C TRP A 140 -2.99 33.88 9.24
N ALA A 141 -4.02 34.74 9.25
CA ALA A 141 -5.36 34.37 8.82
C ALA A 141 -5.39 33.98 7.34
N LEU A 142 -4.69 34.75 6.49
CA LEU A 142 -4.56 34.44 5.06
C LEU A 142 -3.78 33.14 4.84
N VAL A 143 -2.69 32.94 5.57
CA VAL A 143 -1.93 31.68 5.51
C VAL A 143 -2.80 30.48 5.85
N ALA A 144 -3.56 30.55 6.96
CA ALA A 144 -4.47 29.49 7.36
C ALA A 144 -5.58 29.27 6.32
N ALA A 145 -6.17 30.34 5.78
CA ALA A 145 -7.19 30.24 4.74
C ALA A 145 -6.63 29.61 3.45
N ILE A 146 -5.44 30.01 2.99
CA ILE A 146 -4.77 29.41 1.84
C ILE A 146 -4.54 27.90 2.07
N VAL A 147 -4.07 27.51 3.26
CA VAL A 147 -3.84 26.09 3.60
C VAL A 147 -5.15 25.30 3.56
N LEU A 148 -6.23 25.83 4.12
CA LEU A 148 -7.54 25.16 4.14
C LEU A 148 -8.19 25.09 2.75
N LEU A 149 -7.94 26.06 1.88
CA LEU A 149 -8.43 26.09 0.51
C LEU A 149 -7.54 25.29 -0.47
N SER A 150 -6.35 24.85 -0.03
CA SER A 150 -5.39 24.11 -0.86
C SER A 150 -5.95 22.76 -1.31
N SER A 151 -5.96 22.54 -2.63
CA SER A 151 -6.38 21.28 -3.24
C SER A 151 -5.19 20.34 -3.56
N SER A 152 -3.97 20.86 -3.53
CA SER A 152 -2.77 20.12 -3.92
C SER A 152 -1.55 20.47 -3.06
N VAL A 153 -0.54 19.60 -3.10
CA VAL A 153 0.78 19.88 -2.50
C VAL A 153 1.43 21.12 -3.12
N ASN A 154 1.18 21.36 -4.41
CA ASN A 154 1.77 22.51 -5.12
C ASN A 154 1.33 23.85 -4.49
N ASP A 155 0.12 23.93 -3.96
CA ASP A 155 -0.40 25.15 -3.33
C ASP A 155 0.41 25.48 -2.06
N ILE A 156 0.69 24.47 -1.23
CA ILE A 156 1.52 24.64 -0.02
C ILE A 156 2.99 24.91 -0.40
N GLN A 157 3.52 24.27 -1.45
CA GLN A 157 4.87 24.55 -1.92
C GLN A 157 5.00 25.99 -2.44
N GLN A 158 3.98 26.50 -3.14
CA GLN A 158 3.94 27.88 -3.63
C GLN A 158 3.88 28.86 -2.44
N LEU A 159 3.09 28.55 -1.40
CA LEU A 159 3.08 29.33 -0.16
C LEU A 159 4.47 29.41 0.48
N LEU A 160 5.15 28.28 0.63
CA LEU A 160 6.53 28.26 1.12
C LEU A 160 7.50 29.04 0.23
N PHE A 161 7.32 28.98 -1.09
CA PHE A 161 8.12 29.73 -2.04
C PHE A 161 7.93 31.25 -1.91
N CYS A 162 6.71 31.72 -1.71
CA CYS A 162 6.42 33.13 -1.46
C CYS A 162 7.22 33.69 -0.29
N PHE A 163 7.33 32.93 0.81
CA PHE A 163 8.06 33.37 2.00
C PHE A 163 9.58 33.12 1.97
N ARG A 164 10.10 32.39 1.00
CA ARG A 164 11.55 32.22 0.80
C ARG A 164 12.22 33.41 0.13
N ARG A 165 11.45 34.38 -0.34
CA ARG A 165 11.98 35.56 -1.02
C ARG A 165 12.74 36.48 -0.04
N PRO A 166 13.85 37.12 -0.47
CA PRO A 166 14.62 38.01 0.41
C PRO A 166 13.80 39.19 0.95
N SER A 167 12.73 39.57 0.23
CA SER A 167 11.83 40.66 0.63
C SER A 167 10.82 40.28 1.71
N SER A 168 10.68 39.00 2.04
CA SER A 168 9.76 38.52 3.05
C SER A 168 10.29 38.82 4.46
N THR A 169 9.40 39.28 5.35
CA THR A 169 9.68 39.44 6.80
C THR A 169 9.28 38.22 7.61
N VAL A 170 8.63 37.24 6.98
CA VAL A 170 8.26 35.95 7.59
C VAL A 170 9.43 34.97 7.44
N THR A 171 9.87 34.40 8.55
CA THR A 171 11.00 33.46 8.53
C THR A 171 10.52 32.05 8.19
N MET A 172 11.43 31.20 7.67
CA MET A 172 11.11 29.80 7.40
C MET A 172 10.73 29.01 8.69
N PRO A 173 11.33 29.25 9.85
CA PRO A 173 10.85 28.67 11.11
C PRO A 173 9.40 29.04 11.41
N ASP A 174 9.01 30.30 11.28
CA ASP A 174 7.65 30.76 11.61
C ASP A 174 6.58 30.08 10.77
N ILE A 175 6.81 30.02 9.43
CA ILE A 175 5.85 29.34 8.54
C ILE A 175 5.83 27.83 8.77
N THR A 176 6.97 27.22 9.06
CA THR A 176 7.07 25.79 9.37
C THR A 176 6.30 25.47 10.63
N GLU A 177 6.47 26.23 11.70
CA GLU A 177 5.72 26.07 12.95
C GLU A 177 4.23 26.26 12.75
N THR A 178 3.83 27.24 11.96
CA THR A 178 2.41 27.47 11.63
C THR A 178 1.81 26.29 10.91
N LEU A 179 2.51 25.72 9.92
CA LEU A 179 2.06 24.52 9.20
C LEU A 179 1.96 23.30 10.13
N TYR A 180 2.89 23.10 11.05
CA TYR A 180 2.80 22.05 12.08
C TYR A 180 1.60 22.26 13.00
N CYS A 181 1.36 23.51 13.42
CA CYS A 181 0.19 23.88 14.23
C CYS A 181 -1.11 23.49 13.52
N ILE A 182 -1.28 23.93 12.27
CA ILE A 182 -2.47 23.64 11.47
C ILE A 182 -2.64 22.13 11.28
N ALA A 183 -1.56 21.39 10.95
CA ALA A 183 -1.62 19.95 10.77
C ALA A 183 -2.09 19.21 12.02
N VAL A 184 -1.57 19.58 13.21
CA VAL A 184 -1.95 18.98 14.49
C VAL A 184 -3.42 19.29 14.83
N LEU A 185 -3.85 20.54 14.63
CA LEU A 185 -5.25 20.93 14.87
C LEU A 185 -6.22 20.21 13.94
N LEU A 186 -5.90 20.11 12.65
CA LEU A 186 -6.71 19.36 11.68
C LEU A 186 -6.84 17.87 12.06
N TYR A 187 -5.75 17.28 12.55
CA TYR A 187 -5.82 15.92 13.03
C TYR A 187 -6.70 15.78 14.27
N ALA A 188 -6.53 16.63 15.27
CA ALA A 188 -7.35 16.61 16.48
C ALA A 188 -8.84 16.77 16.14
N MET A 189 -9.18 17.67 15.20
CA MET A 189 -10.54 17.86 14.72
C MET A 189 -11.09 16.58 14.07
N ARG A 190 -10.30 15.90 13.23
CA ARG A 190 -10.72 14.63 12.62
C ARG A 190 -10.94 13.51 13.64
N GLU A 191 -10.08 13.39 14.65
CA GLU A 191 -10.24 12.40 15.73
C GLU A 191 -11.51 12.65 16.57
N LYS A 192 -11.97 13.90 16.63
CA LYS A 192 -13.26 14.27 17.25
C LYS A 192 -14.45 14.14 16.29
N GLY A 193 -14.29 13.46 15.16
CA GLY A 193 -15.37 13.15 14.24
C GLY A 193 -15.72 14.26 13.24
N ILE A 194 -15.02 15.39 13.22
CA ILE A 194 -15.25 16.47 12.26
C ILE A 194 -14.81 16.01 10.86
N ASN A 195 -15.69 16.13 9.88
CA ASN A 195 -15.42 15.68 8.51
C ASN A 195 -14.49 16.66 7.77
N ILE A 196 -13.20 16.46 7.89
CA ILE A 196 -12.16 17.24 7.19
C ILE A 196 -11.40 16.33 6.25
N SER A 197 -11.13 16.82 5.03
CA SER A 197 -10.37 16.07 4.03
C SER A 197 -8.97 15.69 4.51
N ASN A 198 -8.61 14.42 4.36
CA ASN A 198 -7.25 13.95 4.61
C ASN A 198 -6.24 14.58 3.63
N ARG A 199 -6.69 15.03 2.47
CA ARG A 199 -5.85 15.69 1.45
C ARG A 199 -5.14 16.91 2.04
N ILE A 200 -5.83 17.76 2.80
CA ILE A 200 -5.24 18.98 3.39
C ILE A 200 -4.12 18.60 4.35
N HIS A 201 -4.39 17.67 5.25
CA HIS A 201 -3.38 17.18 6.19
C HIS A 201 -2.18 16.56 5.46
N TYR A 202 -2.42 15.73 4.44
CA TYR A 202 -1.37 15.13 3.63
C TYR A 202 -0.52 16.18 2.89
N ASN A 203 -1.14 17.22 2.31
CA ASN A 203 -0.43 18.29 1.61
C ASN A 203 0.55 19.03 2.54
N ILE A 204 0.09 19.33 3.76
CA ILE A 204 0.94 19.98 4.78
C ILE A 204 2.09 19.04 5.17
N PHE A 205 1.76 17.80 5.56
CA PHE A 205 2.74 16.82 5.99
C PHE A 205 3.81 16.56 4.93
N TYR A 206 3.40 16.43 3.66
CA TYR A 206 4.31 16.25 2.54
C TYR A 206 5.34 17.38 2.44
N CYS A 207 4.89 18.63 2.49
CA CYS A 207 5.79 19.78 2.39
C CYS A 207 6.76 19.88 3.57
N LEU A 208 6.25 19.64 4.79
CA LEU A 208 7.07 19.64 6.00
C LEU A 208 8.11 18.52 5.97
N TYR A 209 7.71 17.33 5.55
CA TYR A 209 8.61 16.20 5.40
C TYR A 209 9.74 16.46 4.41
N LEU A 210 9.42 17.00 3.22
CA LEU A 210 10.44 17.35 2.23
C LEU A 210 11.40 18.42 2.76
N GLN A 211 10.90 19.40 3.51
CA GLN A 211 11.74 20.43 4.08
C GLN A 211 12.73 19.86 5.10
N GLU A 212 12.30 18.99 5.99
CA GLU A 212 13.16 18.33 6.97
C GLU A 212 14.17 17.40 6.31
N ASN A 213 13.74 16.67 5.29
CA ASN A 213 14.57 15.68 4.59
C ASN A 213 15.59 16.31 3.64
N SER A 214 15.36 17.57 3.17
CA SER A 214 16.25 18.31 2.30
C SER A 214 17.26 19.19 3.05
N CYS A 215 17.09 19.44 4.33
CA CYS A 215 17.97 20.27 5.16
C CYS A 215 19.31 19.62 5.54
N SER A 216 19.66 18.48 4.96
CA SER A 216 21.01 17.95 5.12
C SER A 216 21.99 18.87 4.40
N GLN A 217 22.78 19.59 5.15
CA GLN A 217 23.98 20.26 4.62
C GLN A 217 24.74 19.23 3.80
N ALA A 218 25.04 19.58 2.56
CA ALA A 218 25.97 18.83 1.74
C ALA A 218 27.29 18.76 2.50
N THR A 219 27.51 17.73 3.25
CA THR A 219 28.85 17.34 3.66
C THR A 219 29.53 16.93 2.37
N GLU A 220 30.29 17.88 1.81
CA GLU A 220 31.21 17.61 0.72
C GLU A 220 32.13 16.48 1.17
N VAL A 221 31.83 15.27 0.76
CA VAL A 221 32.82 14.21 0.72
C VAL A 221 33.80 14.64 -0.33
N LYS A 222 34.96 15.14 0.09
CA LYS A 222 36.09 15.39 -0.79
C LYS A 222 36.45 14.07 -1.45
N GLU A 223 35.96 13.86 -2.68
CA GLU A 223 36.44 12.79 -3.54
C GLU A 223 37.76 13.25 -4.16
N GLU A 224 38.79 12.50 -3.87
CA GLU A 224 40.07 12.56 -4.61
C GLU A 224 39.80 12.30 -6.10
N THR A 225 40.34 13.19 -6.89
CA THR A 225 40.25 13.29 -8.34
C THR A 225 40.65 12.03 -9.06
N SER A 226 39.71 11.37 -9.75
CA SER A 226 40.03 10.52 -10.89
C SER A 226 39.38 11.08 -12.16
N VAL A 227 40.20 11.38 -13.11
CA VAL A 227 39.93 12.02 -14.39
C VAL A 227 39.25 11.05 -15.35
N TRP A 228 37.93 11.20 -15.57
CA TRP A 228 37.23 10.70 -16.78
C TRP A 228 36.02 11.60 -17.10
N PRO A 229 35.78 11.99 -18.35
CA PRO A 229 34.71 12.91 -18.73
C PRO A 229 33.41 12.17 -18.94
N GLY A 230 32.57 12.14 -17.90
CA GLY A 230 31.19 11.73 -17.95
C GLY A 230 30.52 12.23 -16.69
N ARG A 231 29.68 13.29 -16.77
CA ARG A 231 28.95 13.86 -15.64
C ARG A 231 28.19 12.76 -14.89
N LYS A 232 28.78 12.19 -13.86
CA LYS A 232 28.00 11.46 -12.82
C LYS A 232 27.09 12.51 -12.16
N LYS A 233 25.78 12.36 -12.35
CA LYS A 233 24.80 13.07 -11.54
C LYS A 233 25.06 12.67 -10.08
N THR A 234 25.51 13.60 -9.26
CA THR A 234 25.61 13.43 -7.81
C THR A 234 24.19 13.15 -7.29
N ILE A 235 23.95 11.92 -6.86
CA ILE A 235 22.67 11.53 -6.25
C ILE A 235 22.65 12.17 -4.86
N GLN A 236 21.75 13.13 -4.64
CA GLN A 236 21.53 13.68 -3.31
C GLN A 236 20.80 12.63 -2.47
N LEU A 237 21.43 12.22 -1.38
CA LEU A 237 20.83 11.30 -0.41
C LEU A 237 19.86 12.05 0.49
N THR A 238 18.75 11.42 0.83
CA THR A 238 17.82 11.96 1.82
C THR A 238 18.39 11.84 3.23
N HIS A 239 17.90 12.63 4.18
CA HIS A 239 18.31 12.53 5.57
C HIS A 239 18.07 11.12 6.16
N GLU A 240 16.95 10.48 5.81
CA GLU A 240 16.66 9.09 6.21
C GLU A 240 17.72 8.11 5.68
N GLN A 241 18.16 8.28 4.42
CA GLN A 241 19.24 7.45 3.86
C GLN A 241 20.57 7.71 4.57
N GLN A 242 20.88 8.95 4.88
CA GLN A 242 22.11 9.32 5.59
C GLN A 242 22.15 8.72 7.01
N LEU A 243 21.04 8.69 7.74
CA LEU A 243 20.95 8.04 9.03
C LEU A 243 21.32 6.56 8.94
N ILE A 244 20.80 5.85 7.93
CA ILE A 244 21.14 4.44 7.69
C ILE A 244 22.62 4.28 7.37
N LEU A 245 23.15 5.09 6.46
CA LEU A 245 24.57 5.03 6.04
C LEU A 245 25.53 5.31 7.18
N ASN A 246 25.14 6.16 8.14
CA ASN A 246 25.97 6.50 9.30
C ASN A 246 25.95 5.45 10.40
N HIS A 247 24.99 4.54 10.38
CA HIS A 247 24.89 3.46 11.35
C HIS A 247 25.89 2.33 11.03
N LYS A 248 26.92 2.15 11.85
CA LYS A 248 27.87 1.05 11.75
C LYS A 248 27.26 -0.22 12.35
N MET A 249 27.25 -1.30 11.57
CA MET A 249 26.76 -2.60 12.06
C MET A 249 27.76 -3.21 13.05
N GLU A 250 27.23 -3.68 14.17
CA GLU A 250 27.95 -4.48 15.14
C GLU A 250 27.51 -5.95 15.10
N PRO A 251 28.33 -6.90 15.55
CA PRO A 251 27.93 -8.30 15.66
C PRO A 251 26.64 -8.45 16.47
N LEU A 252 25.76 -9.36 16.06
CA LEU A 252 24.47 -9.68 16.67
C LEU A 252 23.40 -8.58 16.57
N GLN A 253 23.70 -7.37 16.12
CA GLN A 253 22.66 -6.36 15.88
C GLN A 253 21.67 -6.82 14.83
N VAL A 254 20.41 -6.47 15.04
CA VAL A 254 19.30 -6.66 14.12
C VAL A 254 18.71 -5.30 13.78
N VAL A 255 18.96 -4.84 12.57
CA VAL A 255 18.48 -3.57 12.04
C VAL A 255 17.31 -3.82 11.10
N LYS A 256 16.23 -3.07 11.26
CA LYS A 256 15.10 -3.04 10.33
C LYS A 256 15.07 -1.74 9.55
N ILE A 257 14.89 -1.83 8.24
CA ILE A 257 14.65 -0.68 7.37
C ILE A 257 13.24 -0.82 6.79
N MET A 258 12.31 -0.06 7.37
CA MET A 258 10.92 0.05 6.93
C MET A 258 10.86 0.98 5.73
N ALA A 259 10.75 0.44 4.52
CA ALA A 259 10.92 1.19 3.30
C ALA A 259 9.68 1.06 2.40
N PHE A 260 8.94 2.15 2.21
CA PHE A 260 7.79 2.17 1.32
C PHE A 260 8.17 1.95 -0.16
N ALA A 261 7.16 1.88 -1.02
CA ALA A 261 7.33 1.63 -2.45
C ALA A 261 8.19 2.70 -3.14
N GLY A 262 9.22 2.28 -3.89
CA GLY A 262 10.04 3.18 -4.69
C GLY A 262 11.04 4.07 -3.92
N THR A 263 11.29 3.79 -2.64
CA THR A 263 12.13 4.63 -1.77
C THR A 263 13.64 4.37 -1.87
N GLY A 264 14.06 3.58 -2.86
CA GLY A 264 15.50 3.34 -3.10
C GLY A 264 16.14 2.36 -2.13
N LYS A 265 15.41 1.33 -1.64
CA LYS A 265 15.92 0.27 -0.75
C LYS A 265 17.28 -0.27 -1.17
N THR A 266 17.35 -0.83 -2.37
CA THR A 266 18.57 -1.46 -2.90
C THR A 266 19.70 -0.45 -3.09
N SER A 267 19.38 0.75 -3.60
CA SER A 267 20.36 1.82 -3.78
C SER A 267 20.97 2.27 -2.44
N THR A 268 20.17 2.31 -1.37
CA THR A 268 20.64 2.63 -0.02
C THR A 268 21.59 1.56 0.49
N LEU A 269 21.27 0.26 0.29
CA LEU A 269 22.16 -0.85 0.66
C LEU A 269 23.47 -0.87 -0.15
N VAL A 270 23.41 -0.51 -1.44
CA VAL A 270 24.62 -0.35 -2.29
C VAL A 270 25.52 0.73 -1.70
N LYS A 271 24.96 1.91 -1.42
CA LYS A 271 25.71 3.03 -0.81
C LYS A 271 26.22 2.69 0.59
N TYR A 272 25.48 1.90 1.36
CA TYR A 272 25.92 1.38 2.64
C TYR A 272 27.17 0.49 2.49
N ALA A 273 27.14 -0.46 1.54
CA ALA A 273 28.25 -1.35 1.27
C ALA A 273 29.48 -0.62 0.68
N GLU A 274 29.28 0.42 -0.15
CA GLU A 274 30.34 1.30 -0.62
C GLU A 274 31.03 2.05 0.53
N LYS A 275 30.26 2.55 1.48
CA LYS A 275 30.78 3.29 2.65
C LYS A 275 31.58 2.40 3.59
N TRP A 276 31.12 1.16 3.83
CA TRP A 276 31.77 0.18 4.71
C TRP A 276 32.53 -0.86 3.89
N SER A 277 33.46 -0.42 3.04
CA SER A 277 34.19 -1.24 2.07
C SER A 277 35.03 -2.34 2.70
N GLU A 278 35.48 -2.16 3.93
CA GLU A 278 36.28 -3.16 4.69
C GLU A 278 35.43 -4.35 5.18
N SER A 279 34.10 -4.19 5.25
CA SER A 279 33.19 -5.23 5.72
C SER A 279 32.72 -6.12 4.57
N LYS A 280 32.51 -7.40 4.83
CA LYS A 280 31.98 -8.39 3.89
C LYS A 280 30.49 -8.61 4.14
N PHE A 281 29.69 -8.42 3.10
CA PHE A 281 28.23 -8.53 3.19
C PHE A 281 27.69 -9.68 2.36
N LEU A 282 26.65 -10.32 2.87
CA LEU A 282 25.83 -11.27 2.12
C LEU A 282 24.47 -10.60 1.82
N TYR A 283 24.21 -10.32 0.56
CA TYR A 283 22.88 -9.86 0.12
C TYR A 283 22.02 -11.04 -0.31
N VAL A 284 20.87 -11.23 0.32
CA VAL A 284 19.97 -12.34 0.05
C VAL A 284 18.58 -11.82 -0.33
N THR A 285 18.05 -12.37 -1.43
CA THR A 285 16.70 -12.07 -1.94
C THR A 285 15.99 -13.36 -2.37
N PHE A 286 14.68 -13.28 -2.62
CA PHE A 286 13.88 -14.44 -3.05
C PHE A 286 13.98 -14.69 -4.55
N ASN A 287 14.17 -13.64 -5.36
CA ASN A 287 14.10 -13.73 -6.81
C ASN A 287 15.49 -13.83 -7.45
N LYS A 288 15.69 -14.84 -8.29
CA LYS A 288 16.96 -15.07 -9.00
C LYS A 288 17.34 -13.93 -9.95
N SER A 289 16.35 -13.30 -10.60
CA SER A 289 16.61 -12.15 -11.49
C SER A 289 17.09 -10.94 -10.71
N ILE A 290 16.48 -10.67 -9.54
CA ILE A 290 16.90 -9.60 -8.63
C ILE A 290 18.32 -9.87 -8.10
N ALA A 291 18.61 -11.11 -7.69
CA ALA A 291 19.96 -11.46 -7.25
C ALA A 291 21.01 -11.22 -8.32
N LYS A 292 20.73 -11.59 -9.59
CA LYS A 292 21.64 -11.33 -10.74
C LYS A 292 21.78 -9.83 -11.04
N GLN A 293 20.72 -9.05 -10.91
CA GLN A 293 20.80 -7.60 -11.07
C GLN A 293 21.64 -6.98 -9.95
N ALA A 294 21.45 -7.45 -8.72
CA ALA A 294 22.22 -7.02 -7.56
C ALA A 294 23.73 -7.29 -7.75
N GLU A 295 24.11 -8.46 -8.27
CA GLU A 295 25.52 -8.79 -8.60
C GLU A 295 26.19 -7.77 -9.54
N ARG A 296 25.42 -7.04 -10.36
CA ARG A 296 25.94 -6.01 -11.27
C ARG A 296 26.07 -4.64 -10.64
N VAL A 297 25.35 -4.38 -9.55
CA VAL A 297 25.19 -3.04 -8.96
C VAL A 297 25.94 -2.91 -7.63
N PHE A 298 26.02 -3.99 -6.85
CA PHE A 298 26.74 -4.00 -5.59
C PHE A 298 28.27 -4.02 -5.79
N PRO A 299 29.04 -3.39 -4.88
CA PRO A 299 30.50 -3.46 -4.88
C PRO A 299 31.00 -4.88 -4.56
N SER A 300 32.29 -5.10 -4.79
CA SER A 300 32.95 -6.44 -4.69
C SER A 300 32.93 -7.06 -3.28
N ASN A 301 32.73 -6.26 -2.24
CA ASN A 301 32.62 -6.74 -0.85
C ASN A 301 31.24 -7.34 -0.53
N VAL A 302 30.29 -7.38 -1.51
CA VAL A 302 28.95 -7.96 -1.34
C VAL A 302 28.80 -9.23 -2.18
N THR A 303 28.41 -10.32 -1.55
CA THR A 303 28.04 -11.57 -2.24
C THR A 303 26.52 -11.64 -2.38
N CYS A 304 25.99 -11.65 -3.62
CA CYS A 304 24.55 -11.70 -3.87
C CYS A 304 24.08 -13.13 -4.15
N LYS A 305 23.08 -13.63 -3.41
CA LYS A 305 22.51 -14.98 -3.54
C LYS A 305 21.01 -15.00 -3.30
N THR A 306 20.36 -16.13 -3.63
CA THR A 306 19.02 -16.44 -3.10
C THR A 306 19.13 -17.54 -2.06
N PHE A 307 18.22 -17.59 -1.09
CA PHE A 307 18.19 -18.65 -0.08
C PHE A 307 18.14 -20.05 -0.74
N HIS A 308 17.30 -20.23 -1.74
CA HIS A 308 17.19 -21.49 -2.48
C HIS A 308 18.49 -21.84 -3.22
N SER A 309 19.26 -20.87 -3.73
CA SER A 309 20.54 -21.16 -4.41
C SER A 309 21.62 -21.64 -3.43
N MET A 310 21.61 -21.13 -2.20
CA MET A 310 22.52 -21.58 -1.14
C MET A 310 22.13 -22.97 -0.64
N ALA A 311 20.84 -23.18 -0.34
CA ALA A 311 20.31 -24.49 0.05
C ALA A 311 20.52 -25.55 -1.03
N TYR A 312 20.32 -25.20 -2.32
CA TYR A 312 20.59 -26.08 -3.44
C TYR A 312 22.08 -26.52 -3.49
N ARG A 313 23.01 -25.58 -3.28
CA ARG A 313 24.44 -25.87 -3.32
C ARG A 313 24.85 -26.84 -2.23
N GLN A 314 24.29 -26.72 -1.04
CA GLN A 314 24.66 -27.56 0.12
C GLN A 314 23.87 -28.87 0.19
N VAL A 315 22.58 -28.84 -0.13
CA VAL A 315 21.66 -29.98 0.03
C VAL A 315 21.04 -30.41 -1.30
N GLY A 316 20.49 -29.51 -2.10
CA GLY A 316 19.72 -29.87 -3.30
C GLY A 316 20.49 -30.59 -4.38
N ARG A 317 21.81 -30.31 -4.53
CA ARG A 317 22.67 -30.93 -5.57
C ARG A 317 22.70 -32.46 -5.50
N GLN A 318 22.67 -33.04 -4.30
CA GLN A 318 22.66 -34.50 -4.13
C GLN A 318 21.37 -35.15 -4.67
N TYR A 319 20.22 -34.49 -4.51
CA TYR A 319 18.95 -34.95 -5.08
C TYR A 319 18.91 -34.80 -6.61
N GLN A 320 19.53 -33.76 -7.14
CA GLN A 320 19.64 -33.55 -8.59
C GLN A 320 20.52 -34.65 -9.21
N SER A 321 21.67 -35.00 -8.61
CA SER A 321 22.57 -36.04 -9.11
C SER A 321 21.93 -37.45 -9.13
N LYS A 322 20.99 -37.69 -8.22
CA LYS A 322 20.20 -38.95 -8.14
C LYS A 322 18.89 -38.89 -8.95
N LYS A 323 18.68 -37.81 -9.77
CA LYS A 323 17.46 -37.61 -10.53
C LYS A 323 16.18 -37.60 -9.67
N LYS A 324 16.33 -37.21 -8.39
CA LYS A 324 15.26 -37.20 -7.38
C LYS A 324 14.80 -35.80 -7.02
N LEU A 325 15.10 -34.80 -7.83
CA LEU A 325 14.62 -33.43 -7.64
C LEU A 325 13.39 -33.17 -8.50
N ASN A 326 12.27 -32.79 -7.84
CA ASN A 326 11.10 -32.33 -8.53
C ASN A 326 11.25 -30.83 -8.85
N LEU A 327 11.17 -30.49 -10.11
CA LEU A 327 11.22 -29.09 -10.58
C LEU A 327 9.85 -28.37 -10.43
N PHE A 328 8.80 -29.14 -10.13
CA PHE A 328 7.44 -28.65 -9.98
C PHE A 328 7.01 -28.68 -8.51
N LYS A 329 5.89 -28.00 -8.23
CA LYS A 329 5.26 -28.04 -6.92
C LYS A 329 4.62 -29.42 -6.66
N LEU A 330 4.67 -29.88 -5.40
CA LEU A 330 3.92 -31.06 -4.98
C LEU A 330 2.42 -30.81 -5.16
N THR A 331 1.72 -31.70 -5.86
CA THR A 331 0.29 -31.54 -6.15
C THR A 331 -0.55 -32.56 -5.40
N PRO A 332 -1.82 -32.25 -5.07
CA PRO A 332 -2.74 -33.24 -4.48
C PRO A 332 -2.91 -34.50 -5.36
N PHE A 333 -2.75 -34.38 -6.68
CA PHE A 333 -2.79 -35.54 -7.57
C PHE A 333 -1.62 -36.51 -7.33
N MET A 334 -0.40 -35.95 -7.19
CA MET A 334 0.80 -36.77 -6.90
C MET A 334 0.68 -37.43 -5.52
N VAL A 335 0.23 -36.67 -4.51
CA VAL A 335 0.05 -37.23 -3.14
C VAL A 335 -1.02 -38.30 -3.12
N ASN A 336 -2.16 -38.08 -3.79
CA ASN A 336 -3.24 -39.08 -3.83
C ASN A 336 -2.83 -40.42 -4.44
N SER A 337 -1.84 -40.47 -5.36
CA SER A 337 -1.34 -41.72 -5.96
C SER A 337 -0.55 -42.60 -5.00
N VAL A 338 -0.08 -42.04 -3.87
CA VAL A 338 0.74 -42.74 -2.87
C VAL A 338 0.08 -42.89 -1.52
N LEU A 339 -1.14 -42.37 -1.34
CA LEU A 339 -1.92 -42.59 -0.12
C LEU A 339 -2.39 -44.04 -0.05
N ALA A 340 -2.50 -44.58 1.16
CA ALA A 340 -2.92 -45.96 1.38
C ALA A 340 -4.33 -46.23 0.82
N GLU A 341 -4.58 -47.46 0.36
CA GLU A 341 -5.90 -47.90 -0.10
C GLU A 341 -6.98 -47.63 0.93
N GLY A 342 -8.12 -47.09 0.48
CA GLY A 342 -9.23 -46.70 1.37
C GLY A 342 -9.03 -45.37 2.12
N LYS A 343 -7.80 -44.77 2.05
CA LYS A 343 -7.49 -43.49 2.66
C LYS A 343 -7.29 -42.37 1.61
N GLY A 344 -7.60 -42.63 0.33
CA GLY A 344 -7.45 -41.69 -0.76
C GLY A 344 -8.52 -40.60 -0.83
N GLY A 345 -8.33 -39.69 -1.76
CA GLY A 345 -9.21 -38.59 -2.06
C GLY A 345 -8.45 -37.26 -2.17
N PHE A 346 -8.86 -36.43 -3.13
CA PHE A 346 -8.14 -35.20 -3.42
C PHE A 346 -8.20 -34.18 -2.27
N ILE A 347 -9.27 -34.21 -1.47
CA ILE A 347 -9.41 -33.33 -0.28
C ILE A 347 -8.34 -33.70 0.76
N ARG A 348 -8.22 -35.00 1.08
CA ARG A 348 -7.17 -35.47 2.01
C ARG A 348 -5.78 -35.27 1.46
N ALA A 349 -5.57 -35.59 0.18
CA ALA A 349 -4.29 -35.32 -0.48
C ALA A 349 -3.90 -33.84 -0.45
N LYS A 350 -4.88 -32.95 -0.60
CA LYS A 350 -4.70 -31.50 -0.44
C LYS A 350 -4.29 -31.12 0.98
N LEU A 351 -4.95 -31.71 1.98
CA LEU A 351 -4.63 -31.47 3.39
C LEU A 351 -3.21 -31.89 3.71
N VAL A 352 -2.78 -33.06 3.25
CA VAL A 352 -1.41 -33.59 3.42
C VAL A 352 -0.39 -32.69 2.70
N CYS A 353 -0.67 -32.25 1.47
CA CYS A 353 0.19 -31.28 0.76
C CYS A 353 0.37 -29.99 1.58
N LYS A 354 -0.73 -29.45 2.09
CA LYS A 354 -0.71 -28.19 2.83
C LYS A 354 0.02 -28.33 4.16
N THR A 355 -0.11 -29.49 4.83
CA THR A 355 0.63 -29.82 6.05
C THR A 355 2.14 -29.82 5.79
N LEU A 356 2.61 -30.41 4.70
CA LEU A 356 4.01 -30.38 4.30
C LEU A 356 4.47 -28.97 3.94
N GLU A 357 3.68 -28.20 3.16
CA GLU A 357 4.00 -26.82 2.81
C GLU A 357 4.16 -25.95 4.08
N ASN A 358 3.27 -26.08 5.04
CA ASN A 358 3.33 -25.35 6.31
C ASN A 358 4.58 -25.74 7.11
N PHE A 359 4.89 -27.05 7.19
CA PHE A 359 6.10 -27.53 7.84
C PHE A 359 7.38 -27.01 7.15
N PHE A 360 7.43 -27.02 5.82
CA PHE A 360 8.60 -26.48 5.08
C PHE A 360 8.81 -24.98 5.30
N ALA A 361 7.73 -24.25 5.49
CA ALA A 361 7.77 -22.82 5.80
C ALA A 361 8.08 -22.52 7.28
N SER A 362 7.81 -23.47 8.20
CA SER A 362 7.99 -23.27 9.65
C SER A 362 9.46 -23.32 10.08
N ALA A 363 9.73 -22.80 11.28
CA ALA A 363 11.04 -22.92 11.93
C ALA A 363 11.21 -24.23 12.70
N ASP A 364 10.15 -25.04 12.86
CA ASP A 364 10.12 -26.22 13.71
C ASP A 364 11.02 -27.32 13.20
N ASP A 365 11.62 -28.08 14.09
CA ASP A 365 12.51 -29.21 13.74
C ASP A 365 11.70 -30.46 13.36
N GLU A 366 10.48 -30.59 13.86
CA GLU A 366 9.60 -31.77 13.66
C GLU A 366 8.23 -31.39 13.09
N LEU A 367 7.62 -32.34 12.35
CA LEU A 367 6.29 -32.19 11.81
C LEU A 367 5.25 -32.56 12.87
N THR A 368 4.34 -31.63 13.17
CA THR A 368 3.33 -31.73 14.22
C THR A 368 1.92 -31.42 13.71
N ILE A 369 0.91 -31.61 14.57
CA ILE A 369 -0.48 -31.27 14.27
C ILE A 369 -0.72 -29.78 14.02
N GLU A 370 0.16 -28.92 14.52
CA GLU A 370 0.10 -27.47 14.32
C GLU A 370 0.32 -27.06 12.85
N HIS A 371 0.97 -27.92 12.07
CA HIS A 371 1.17 -27.70 10.63
C HIS A 371 -0.07 -28.03 9.81
N VAL A 372 -1.04 -28.73 10.39
CA VAL A 372 -2.27 -29.10 9.68
C VAL A 372 -3.21 -27.88 9.63
N PRO A 373 -3.76 -27.53 8.47
CA PRO A 373 -4.74 -26.46 8.38
C PRO A 373 -5.92 -26.66 9.34
N ILE A 374 -6.39 -25.61 9.98
CA ILE A 374 -7.56 -25.66 10.86
C ILE A 374 -8.84 -25.95 10.06
N TRP A 375 -8.88 -25.49 8.81
CA TRP A 375 -10.04 -25.56 7.93
C TRP A 375 -9.70 -26.25 6.63
N CYS A 376 -10.62 -27.05 6.12
CA CYS A 376 -10.61 -27.57 4.76
C CYS A 376 -11.98 -27.36 4.11
N LYS A 377 -12.08 -27.60 2.81
CA LYS A 377 -13.37 -27.68 2.13
C LYS A 377 -13.83 -29.13 2.08
N ASP A 378 -15.12 -29.35 2.33
CA ASP A 378 -15.75 -30.65 2.15
C ASP A 378 -16.03 -30.96 0.66
N SER A 379 -16.70 -32.09 0.39
CA SER A 379 -17.10 -32.48 -0.97
C SER A 379 -18.11 -31.53 -1.64
N HIS A 380 -18.81 -30.73 -0.84
CA HIS A 380 -19.77 -29.72 -1.30
C HIS A 380 -19.13 -28.33 -1.44
N GLY A 381 -17.83 -28.20 -1.17
CA GLY A 381 -17.09 -26.93 -1.23
C GLY A 381 -17.31 -26.02 -0.01
N GLN A 382 -18.00 -26.51 1.04
CA GLN A 382 -18.22 -25.77 2.28
C GLN A 382 -16.96 -25.84 3.17
N ARG A 383 -16.69 -24.76 3.86
CA ARG A 383 -15.55 -24.66 4.77
C ARG A 383 -15.91 -25.36 6.08
N VAL A 384 -15.20 -26.44 6.40
CA VAL A 384 -15.37 -27.22 7.60
C VAL A 384 -14.10 -27.28 8.43
N MET A 385 -14.25 -27.38 9.75
CA MET A 385 -13.10 -27.54 10.63
C MET A 385 -12.55 -28.97 10.52
N VAL A 386 -11.21 -29.09 10.45
CA VAL A 386 -10.55 -30.41 10.38
C VAL A 386 -10.59 -31.06 11.74
N GLU A 387 -11.19 -32.26 11.80
CA GLU A 387 -11.30 -33.06 13.02
C GLU A 387 -9.92 -33.54 13.51
N GLN A 388 -9.79 -33.74 14.82
CA GLN A 388 -8.54 -34.16 15.45
C GLN A 388 -7.99 -35.48 14.90
N SER A 389 -8.86 -36.43 14.60
CA SER A 389 -8.52 -37.71 13.97
C SER A 389 -7.90 -37.51 12.58
N GLU A 390 -8.47 -36.60 11.79
CA GLU A 390 -7.98 -36.29 10.45
C GLU A 390 -6.66 -35.50 10.50
N LYS A 391 -6.49 -34.65 11.52
CA LYS A 391 -5.21 -33.96 11.76
C LYS A 391 -4.10 -34.97 12.04
N LEU A 392 -4.32 -35.93 12.92
CA LEU A 392 -3.35 -37.00 13.23
C LEU A 392 -3.01 -37.84 12.00
N ASN A 393 -4.02 -38.26 11.23
CA ASN A 393 -3.82 -38.99 9.98
C ASN A 393 -3.01 -38.18 8.97
N SER A 394 -3.28 -36.89 8.85
CA SER A 394 -2.56 -35.98 7.93
C SER A 394 -1.11 -35.83 8.33
N VAL A 395 -0.77 -35.75 9.62
CA VAL A 395 0.60 -35.75 10.13
C VAL A 395 1.32 -37.05 9.79
N LEU A 396 0.68 -38.20 10.02
CA LEU A 396 1.26 -39.53 9.75
C LEU A 396 1.59 -39.70 8.25
N GLU A 397 0.67 -39.35 7.35
CA GLU A 397 0.89 -39.42 5.90
C GLU A 397 1.92 -38.39 5.42
N ALA A 398 1.90 -37.18 5.96
CA ALA A 398 2.88 -36.15 5.66
C ALA A 398 4.29 -36.54 6.14
N SER A 399 4.42 -37.14 7.33
CA SER A 399 5.70 -37.66 7.85
C SER A 399 6.24 -38.78 6.97
N ARG A 400 5.38 -39.71 6.56
CA ARG A 400 5.77 -40.78 5.64
C ARG A 400 6.25 -40.24 4.29
N LEU A 401 5.58 -39.24 3.73
CA LEU A 401 5.99 -38.56 2.50
C LEU A 401 7.34 -37.88 2.69
N TRP A 402 7.50 -37.15 3.78
CA TRP A 402 8.74 -36.43 4.11
C TRP A 402 9.93 -37.40 4.26
N ASP A 403 9.76 -38.51 4.92
CA ASP A 403 10.80 -39.55 5.06
C ASP A 403 11.21 -40.13 3.72
N ASN A 404 10.25 -40.43 2.85
CA ASN A 404 10.51 -40.87 1.49
C ASN A 404 11.19 -39.79 0.62
N MET A 405 10.81 -38.52 0.77
CA MET A 405 11.46 -37.41 0.07
C MET A 405 12.91 -37.25 0.50
N ARG A 406 13.24 -37.42 1.78
CA ARG A 406 14.61 -37.32 2.32
C ARG A 406 15.52 -38.49 1.88
N ASN A 407 14.96 -39.66 1.66
CA ASN A 407 15.72 -40.84 1.24
C ASN A 407 16.32 -40.63 -0.16
N LEU A 408 17.64 -40.88 -0.32
CA LEU A 408 18.36 -40.73 -1.57
C LEU A 408 18.34 -42.00 -2.48
N GLY A 409 17.64 -43.05 -2.05
CA GLY A 409 17.43 -44.27 -2.86
C GLY A 409 16.60 -44.00 -4.12
N GLU A 410 16.54 -45.02 -4.99
CA GLU A 410 15.70 -44.95 -6.20
C GLU A 410 14.24 -44.73 -5.85
N CYS A 411 13.60 -43.90 -6.61
CA CYS A 411 12.20 -43.53 -6.40
C CYS A 411 11.46 -43.48 -7.76
N LYS A 412 10.42 -44.28 -7.87
CA LYS A 412 9.53 -44.29 -9.04
C LYS A 412 8.41 -43.27 -8.95
N GLU A 413 7.99 -42.91 -7.72
CA GLU A 413 6.83 -42.06 -7.47
C GLU A 413 7.20 -40.57 -7.48
N GLU A 414 6.48 -39.78 -8.28
CA GLU A 414 6.68 -38.33 -8.38
C GLU A 414 6.50 -37.61 -7.03
N ALA A 415 5.59 -38.15 -6.15
CA ALA A 415 5.33 -37.58 -4.82
C ALA A 415 6.52 -37.68 -3.84
N TYR A 416 7.43 -38.62 -4.07
CA TYR A 416 8.61 -38.84 -3.22
C TYR A 416 9.85 -38.08 -3.70
N GLN A 417 9.73 -37.29 -4.77
CA GLN A 417 10.81 -36.42 -5.22
C GLN A 417 10.95 -35.20 -4.31
N MET A 418 12.19 -34.78 -4.07
CA MET A 418 12.50 -33.63 -3.23
C MET A 418 12.08 -32.34 -3.93
N THR A 419 11.35 -31.48 -3.22
CA THR A 419 10.94 -30.16 -3.73
C THR A 419 11.96 -29.07 -3.39
N HIS A 420 11.83 -27.90 -4.01
CA HIS A 420 12.66 -26.74 -3.69
C HIS A 420 12.50 -26.30 -2.24
N ASP A 421 11.29 -26.25 -1.72
CA ASP A 421 11.03 -25.88 -0.32
C ASP A 421 11.47 -27.01 0.64
N GLY A 422 11.38 -28.28 0.20
CA GLY A 422 11.86 -29.43 0.97
C GLY A 422 13.38 -29.41 1.20
N TYR A 423 14.22 -29.17 0.17
CA TYR A 423 15.66 -29.07 0.43
C TYR A 423 16.06 -27.78 1.17
N LEU A 424 15.28 -26.71 1.06
CA LEU A 424 15.47 -25.53 1.90
C LEU A 424 15.19 -25.86 3.38
N LYS A 425 14.12 -26.63 3.66
CA LYS A 425 13.81 -27.12 5.00
C LYS A 425 14.92 -28.02 5.55
N LEU A 426 15.45 -28.96 4.75
CA LEU A 426 16.61 -29.77 5.15
C LEU A 426 17.85 -28.93 5.46
N TRP A 427 18.05 -27.87 4.69
CA TRP A 427 19.13 -26.92 4.94
C TRP A 427 18.92 -26.19 6.27
N GLN A 428 17.69 -25.73 6.56
CA GLN A 428 17.35 -25.12 7.84
C GLN A 428 17.60 -26.07 9.02
N LEU A 429 17.14 -27.33 8.91
CA LEU A 429 17.34 -28.37 9.94
C LEU A 429 18.83 -28.71 10.18
N SER A 430 19.69 -28.50 9.17
CA SER A 430 21.15 -28.69 9.33
C SER A 430 21.81 -27.54 10.11
N LYS A 431 21.06 -26.51 10.50
CA LYS A 431 21.56 -25.33 11.23
C LYS A 431 22.81 -24.72 10.58
N PRO A 432 22.71 -24.26 9.31
CA PRO A 432 23.88 -23.84 8.53
C PRO A 432 24.56 -22.62 9.14
N LEU A 433 25.89 -22.60 9.15
CA LEU A 433 26.69 -21.47 9.58
C LEU A 433 27.22 -20.71 8.36
N LEU A 434 26.95 -19.40 8.29
CA LEU A 434 27.35 -18.46 7.24
C LEU A 434 28.50 -17.57 7.76
N ALA A 435 29.58 -18.19 8.23
CA ALA A 435 30.64 -17.57 9.04
C ALA A 435 31.54 -16.54 8.32
N SER A 436 31.42 -16.36 7.00
CA SER A 436 32.33 -15.52 6.22
C SER A 436 31.88 -14.07 6.02
N PHE A 437 30.80 -13.63 6.68
CA PHE A 437 30.21 -12.32 6.49
C PHE A 437 30.08 -11.56 7.81
N ASP A 438 30.33 -10.25 7.76
CA ASP A 438 30.16 -9.34 8.90
C ASP A 438 28.67 -8.95 9.09
N ALA A 439 27.92 -8.89 7.99
CA ALA A 439 26.47 -8.71 8.07
C ALA A 439 25.72 -9.34 6.88
N ILE A 440 24.44 -9.64 7.12
CA ILE A 440 23.51 -10.19 6.13
C ILE A 440 22.44 -9.15 5.83
N PHE A 441 22.27 -8.80 4.53
CA PHE A 441 21.18 -8.00 4.03
C PHE A 441 20.08 -8.93 3.54
N VAL A 442 18.90 -8.86 4.15
CA VAL A 442 17.71 -9.60 3.73
C VAL A 442 16.77 -8.63 3.05
N ASP A 443 16.72 -8.67 1.72
CA ASP A 443 15.84 -7.83 0.92
C ASP A 443 14.47 -8.48 0.76
N GLU A 444 13.42 -7.66 0.59
CA GLU A 444 12.02 -8.08 0.58
C GLU A 444 11.63 -8.87 1.85
N ALA A 445 12.09 -8.41 3.00
CA ALA A 445 11.96 -9.10 4.28
C ALA A 445 10.52 -9.41 4.71
N GLN A 446 9.52 -8.70 4.15
CA GLN A 446 8.10 -8.97 4.37
C GLN A 446 7.64 -10.32 3.76
N ASP A 447 8.42 -10.92 2.85
CA ASP A 447 8.10 -12.20 2.21
C ASP A 447 8.89 -13.39 2.80
N CYS A 448 9.60 -13.19 3.92
CA CYS A 448 10.33 -14.25 4.61
C CYS A 448 9.41 -15.33 5.18
N THR A 449 9.85 -16.59 5.09
CA THR A 449 9.23 -17.67 5.87
C THR A 449 9.90 -17.81 7.24
N PRO A 450 9.25 -18.36 8.26
CA PRO A 450 9.89 -18.66 9.54
C PRO A 450 11.15 -19.50 9.42
N ALA A 451 11.20 -20.47 8.50
CA ALA A 451 12.40 -21.26 8.21
C ALA A 451 13.59 -20.40 7.79
N ILE A 452 13.36 -19.42 6.90
CA ILE A 452 14.39 -18.48 6.44
C ILE A 452 14.83 -17.57 7.58
N MET A 453 13.87 -17.04 8.35
CA MET A 453 14.17 -16.20 9.52
C MET A 453 15.02 -16.94 10.54
N ASN A 454 14.72 -18.21 10.82
CA ASN A 454 15.49 -19.06 11.73
C ASN A 454 16.96 -19.20 11.25
N ILE A 455 17.18 -19.44 9.94
CA ILE A 455 18.54 -19.51 9.37
C ILE A 455 19.29 -18.18 9.57
N VAL A 456 18.66 -17.05 9.28
CA VAL A 456 19.31 -15.73 9.36
C VAL A 456 19.59 -15.32 10.81
N LEU A 457 18.59 -15.49 11.70
CA LEU A 457 18.70 -15.06 13.09
C LEU A 457 19.71 -15.87 13.89
N SER A 458 19.94 -17.14 13.51
CA SER A 458 20.96 -18.00 14.16
C SER A 458 22.41 -17.61 13.83
N GLN A 459 22.64 -16.72 12.84
CA GLN A 459 24.00 -16.33 12.48
C GLN A 459 24.63 -15.38 13.50
N PRO A 460 25.94 -15.46 13.76
CA PRO A 460 26.64 -14.62 14.75
C PRO A 460 26.93 -13.19 14.23
N CYS A 461 26.69 -12.89 12.96
CA CYS A 461 26.97 -11.59 12.36
C CYS A 461 25.79 -10.58 12.51
N GLY A 462 25.95 -9.33 12.07
CA GLY A 462 24.89 -8.34 12.00
C GLY A 462 23.82 -8.70 10.96
N LYS A 463 22.58 -8.23 11.14
CA LYS A 463 21.47 -8.49 10.22
C LYS A 463 20.76 -7.19 9.88
N ILE A 464 20.54 -6.93 8.59
CA ILE A 464 19.72 -5.83 8.10
C ILE A 464 18.54 -6.42 7.32
N PHE A 465 17.34 -6.31 7.89
CA PHE A 465 16.08 -6.64 7.23
C PHE A 465 15.53 -5.39 6.56
N VAL A 466 15.41 -5.42 5.25
CA VAL A 466 14.85 -4.30 4.48
C VAL A 466 13.66 -4.76 3.65
N GLY A 467 12.62 -3.93 3.59
CA GLY A 467 11.44 -4.23 2.80
C GLY A 467 10.31 -3.24 3.02
N ASP A 468 9.23 -3.45 2.31
CA ASP A 468 7.98 -2.72 2.50
C ASP A 468 6.97 -3.63 3.20
N PRO A 469 6.63 -3.39 4.47
CA PRO A 469 5.72 -4.26 5.21
C PRO A 469 4.32 -4.36 4.58
N HIS A 470 3.97 -3.39 3.72
CA HIS A 470 2.67 -3.30 3.06
C HIS A 470 2.69 -3.91 1.64
N GLN A 471 3.83 -4.44 1.19
CA GLN A 471 3.96 -5.20 -0.06
C GLN A 471 4.04 -6.73 0.16
N GLN A 472 3.61 -7.22 1.32
CA GLN A 472 3.47 -8.65 1.58
C GLN A 472 2.27 -9.21 0.82
N ILE A 473 2.53 -10.00 -0.22
CA ILE A 473 1.49 -10.61 -1.07
C ILE A 473 1.71 -12.12 -1.29
N TYR A 474 2.59 -12.75 -0.50
CA TYR A 474 2.91 -14.18 -0.59
C TYR A 474 2.58 -14.96 0.69
N THR A 475 1.63 -14.51 1.52
CA THR A 475 1.18 -15.19 2.73
C THR A 475 0.70 -16.62 2.44
N PHE A 476 0.09 -16.86 1.27
CA PHE A 476 -0.32 -18.20 0.83
C PHE A 476 0.84 -19.19 0.64
N ARG A 477 2.09 -18.70 0.59
CA ARG A 477 3.33 -19.51 0.58
C ARG A 477 3.95 -19.68 1.97
N GLY A 478 3.27 -19.28 3.03
CA GLY A 478 3.78 -19.31 4.39
C GLY A 478 4.72 -18.14 4.73
N ALA A 479 4.71 -17.06 3.93
CA ALA A 479 5.44 -15.86 4.26
C ALA A 479 4.86 -15.18 5.50
N VAL A 480 5.73 -14.77 6.41
CA VAL A 480 5.44 -13.98 7.60
C VAL A 480 6.26 -12.71 7.54
N ASN A 481 5.63 -11.59 7.89
CA ASN A 481 6.28 -10.29 7.79
C ASN A 481 7.41 -10.14 8.82
N ALA A 482 8.66 -10.45 8.41
CA ALA A 482 9.81 -10.34 9.29
C ALA A 482 10.03 -8.92 9.85
N LEU A 483 9.59 -7.89 9.12
CA LEU A 483 9.69 -6.51 9.56
C LEU A 483 8.85 -6.22 10.81
N PHE A 484 7.75 -6.96 11.02
CA PHE A 484 6.94 -6.86 12.23
C PHE A 484 7.32 -7.88 13.30
N THR A 485 7.61 -9.12 12.90
CA THR A 485 7.72 -10.25 13.84
C THR A 485 9.12 -10.43 14.45
N VAL A 486 10.19 -10.04 13.75
CA VAL A 486 11.56 -10.22 14.24
C VAL A 486 11.88 -9.18 15.31
N PRO A 487 12.46 -9.54 16.47
CA PRO A 487 13.02 -8.58 17.43
C PRO A 487 14.14 -7.75 16.76
N HIS A 488 14.29 -6.50 17.16
CA HIS A 488 15.26 -5.60 16.55
C HIS A 488 15.99 -4.74 17.59
N THR A 489 17.19 -4.30 17.23
CA THR A 489 17.96 -3.33 17.99
C THR A 489 17.74 -1.90 17.51
N HIS A 490 17.57 -1.72 16.18
CA HIS A 490 17.36 -0.42 15.55
C HIS A 490 16.31 -0.50 14.44
N VAL A 491 15.55 0.59 14.27
CA VAL A 491 14.58 0.74 13.16
C VAL A 491 14.84 2.04 12.42
N PHE A 492 14.96 1.95 11.11
CA PHE A 492 15.03 3.09 10.20
C PHE A 492 13.85 3.08 9.24
N TYR A 493 13.54 4.24 8.68
CA TYR A 493 12.47 4.41 7.72
C TYR A 493 13.01 5.00 6.41
N LEU A 494 12.39 4.60 5.29
CA LEU A 494 12.54 5.24 3.99
C LEU A 494 11.14 5.53 3.48
N THR A 495 10.73 6.78 3.47
CA THR A 495 9.35 7.19 3.21
C THR A 495 9.17 7.92 1.89
N GLN A 496 10.21 8.59 1.36
CA GLN A 496 10.15 9.32 0.11
C GLN A 496 10.38 8.39 -1.09
N SER A 497 9.38 8.28 -1.96
CA SER A 497 9.47 7.54 -3.22
C SER A 497 10.21 8.34 -4.28
N PHE A 498 11.11 7.68 -5.01
CA PHE A 498 11.77 8.21 -6.21
C PHE A 498 11.12 7.69 -7.51
N ARG A 499 10.07 6.88 -7.39
CA ARG A 499 9.38 6.25 -8.53
C ARG A 499 8.27 7.13 -9.09
N PHE A 500 7.47 7.74 -8.25
CA PHE A 500 6.27 8.49 -8.62
C PHE A 500 6.14 9.79 -7.84
N GLY A 501 5.29 10.68 -8.36
CA GLY A 501 5.02 11.97 -7.74
C GLY A 501 3.90 11.92 -6.68
N VAL A 502 3.46 13.10 -6.29
CA VAL A 502 2.56 13.35 -5.17
C VAL A 502 1.21 12.65 -5.31
N GLU A 503 0.60 12.70 -6.50
CA GLU A 503 -0.76 12.22 -6.69
C GLU A 503 -0.86 10.70 -6.51
N ILE A 504 0.08 9.95 -7.08
CA ILE A 504 0.13 8.47 -6.90
C ILE A 504 0.49 8.13 -5.46
N ALA A 505 1.42 8.87 -4.85
CA ALA A 505 1.78 8.69 -3.45
C ALA A 505 0.58 8.89 -2.52
N TYR A 506 -0.24 9.90 -2.79
CA TYR A 506 -1.46 10.16 -2.02
C TYR A 506 -2.45 9.00 -2.08
N VAL A 507 -2.67 8.41 -3.26
CA VAL A 507 -3.52 7.21 -3.39
C VAL A 507 -2.96 6.06 -2.56
N GLY A 508 -1.65 5.79 -2.66
CA GLY A 508 -0.99 4.76 -1.85
C GLY A 508 -1.09 5.03 -0.35
N ALA A 509 -0.81 6.26 0.08
CA ALA A 509 -0.93 6.66 1.48
C ALA A 509 -2.37 6.55 2.00
N THR A 510 -3.36 6.86 1.17
CA THR A 510 -4.78 6.74 1.54
C THR A 510 -5.21 5.29 1.72
N ILE A 511 -4.74 4.36 0.86
CA ILE A 511 -4.97 2.92 1.06
C ILE A 511 -4.38 2.48 2.41
N LEU A 512 -3.17 2.94 2.74
CA LEU A 512 -2.52 2.62 4.01
C LEU A 512 -3.30 3.17 5.21
N ASP A 513 -3.77 4.42 5.15
CA ASP A 513 -4.51 5.05 6.23
C ASP A 513 -5.91 4.42 6.41
N VAL A 514 -6.72 4.40 5.35
CA VAL A 514 -8.13 3.98 5.41
C VAL A 514 -8.28 2.48 5.58
N CYS A 515 -7.48 1.70 4.83
CA CYS A 515 -7.66 0.24 4.77
C CYS A 515 -6.78 -0.52 5.78
N LYS A 516 -5.68 0.09 6.22
CA LYS A 516 -4.69 -0.58 7.08
C LYS A 516 -4.38 0.19 8.38
N ARG A 517 -4.99 1.34 8.59
CA ARG A 517 -4.79 2.22 9.77
C ARG A 517 -3.31 2.60 10.01
N VAL A 518 -2.53 2.71 8.94
CA VAL A 518 -1.12 3.12 9.00
C VAL A 518 -1.05 4.64 8.97
N ARG A 519 -0.87 5.26 10.14
CA ARG A 519 -0.92 6.72 10.33
C ARG A 519 0.40 7.34 10.80
N LYS A 520 1.26 6.57 11.48
CA LYS A 520 2.50 7.08 12.12
C LYS A 520 3.56 7.54 11.14
N LYS A 521 3.72 6.82 10.03
CA LYS A 521 4.58 7.16 8.90
C LYS A 521 3.81 6.92 7.62
N THR A 522 3.98 7.77 6.63
CA THR A 522 3.25 7.67 5.38
C THR A 522 4.18 7.73 4.17
N LEU A 523 3.66 7.28 3.03
CA LEU A 523 4.34 7.35 1.75
C LEU A 523 4.35 8.79 1.23
N VAL A 524 5.52 9.29 0.89
CA VAL A 524 5.73 10.62 0.29
C VAL A 524 6.23 10.43 -1.14
N GLY A 525 5.67 11.15 -2.10
CA GLY A 525 6.10 11.10 -3.50
C GLY A 525 7.38 11.89 -3.76
N GLY A 526 7.98 11.69 -4.92
CA GLY A 526 9.09 12.49 -5.41
C GLY A 526 8.62 13.76 -6.13
N SER A 527 9.56 14.50 -6.69
CA SER A 527 9.32 15.74 -7.47
C SER A 527 8.73 15.49 -8.86
N HIS A 528 8.47 14.24 -9.25
CA HIS A 528 7.94 13.88 -10.55
C HIS A 528 6.48 14.31 -10.69
N LYS A 529 6.13 14.80 -11.88
CA LYS A 529 4.71 15.00 -12.21
C LYS A 529 4.02 13.65 -12.32
N SER A 530 2.93 13.49 -11.62
CA SER A 530 2.07 12.30 -11.70
C SER A 530 0.60 12.70 -11.79
N GLY A 531 -0.22 11.86 -12.42
CA GLY A 531 -1.64 12.09 -12.60
C GLY A 531 -2.47 10.86 -12.22
N ILE A 532 -3.68 11.11 -11.71
CA ILE A 532 -4.62 10.06 -11.30
C ILE A 532 -6.00 10.25 -11.93
N ARG A 533 -6.14 11.18 -12.86
CA ARG A 533 -7.43 11.54 -13.47
C ARG A 533 -7.71 10.84 -14.80
N GLY A 534 -6.87 9.88 -15.20
CA GLY A 534 -7.09 9.06 -16.40
C GLY A 534 -6.45 9.59 -17.69
N ASP A 535 -5.58 10.59 -17.61
CA ASP A 535 -4.83 11.08 -18.78
C ASP A 535 -3.84 10.01 -19.23
N THR A 536 -4.11 9.37 -20.36
CA THR A 536 -3.26 8.30 -20.91
C THR A 536 -2.47 8.79 -22.11
N LYS A 537 -1.16 8.57 -22.09
CA LYS A 537 -0.28 8.72 -23.26
C LYS A 537 0.72 7.56 -23.29
N GLY A 538 0.83 6.89 -24.42
CA GLY A 538 1.82 5.84 -24.65
C GLY A 538 1.43 4.48 -24.08
N GLN A 539 2.43 3.70 -23.68
CA GLN A 539 2.28 2.32 -23.20
C GLN A 539 1.49 2.24 -21.89
N VAL A 540 0.58 1.27 -21.78
CA VAL A 540 -0.28 1.07 -20.60
C VAL A 540 -0.11 -0.34 -20.03
N ALA A 541 0.20 -0.44 -18.74
CA ALA A 541 0.19 -1.70 -18.01
C ALA A 541 -1.19 -1.96 -17.39
N LEU A 542 -1.84 -3.04 -17.82
CA LEU A 542 -3.13 -3.50 -17.33
C LEU A 542 -2.88 -4.52 -16.20
N LEU A 543 -3.11 -4.12 -14.96
CA LEU A 543 -2.85 -4.95 -13.78
C LEU A 543 -4.14 -5.50 -13.18
N SER A 544 -4.20 -6.82 -13.10
CA SER A 544 -5.35 -7.58 -12.63
C SER A 544 -5.05 -8.35 -11.35
N ARG A 545 -6.09 -8.66 -10.59
CA ARG A 545 -6.05 -9.59 -9.45
C ARG A 545 -5.93 -11.05 -9.93
N THR A 546 -6.53 -11.39 -11.07
CA THR A 546 -6.70 -12.77 -11.54
C THR A 546 -6.18 -13.00 -12.97
N ASN A 547 -5.70 -14.22 -13.26
CA ASN A 547 -5.28 -14.58 -14.63
C ASN A 547 -6.46 -14.69 -15.60
N ALA A 548 -7.67 -14.98 -15.11
CA ALA A 548 -8.86 -15.00 -15.97
C ALA A 548 -9.15 -13.61 -16.53
N ASN A 549 -9.10 -12.59 -15.69
CA ASN A 549 -9.32 -11.22 -16.13
C ASN A 549 -8.17 -10.68 -17.01
N VAL A 550 -6.92 -11.15 -16.78
CA VAL A 550 -5.81 -10.87 -17.71
C VAL A 550 -6.12 -11.41 -19.12
N PHE A 551 -6.71 -12.62 -19.22
CA PHE A 551 -7.12 -13.19 -20.50
C PHE A 551 -8.25 -12.38 -21.14
N ASP A 552 -9.26 -11.99 -20.35
CA ASP A 552 -10.37 -11.14 -20.82
C ASP A 552 -9.87 -9.82 -21.40
N GLU A 553 -8.93 -9.18 -20.73
CA GLU A 553 -8.31 -7.95 -21.21
C GLU A 553 -7.43 -8.17 -22.46
N ALA A 554 -6.70 -9.28 -22.53
CA ALA A 554 -5.94 -9.64 -23.73
C ALA A 554 -6.88 -9.82 -24.92
N VAL A 555 -8.02 -10.48 -24.74
CA VAL A 555 -9.07 -10.58 -25.77
C VAL A 555 -9.56 -9.19 -26.17
N ARG A 556 -9.91 -8.36 -25.21
CA ARG A 556 -10.45 -7.01 -25.43
C ARG A 556 -9.52 -6.12 -26.25
N VAL A 557 -8.23 -6.09 -25.91
CA VAL A 557 -7.28 -5.19 -26.60
C VAL A 557 -6.81 -5.73 -27.94
N THR A 558 -6.99 -7.04 -28.20
CA THR A 558 -6.65 -7.67 -29.49
C THR A 558 -7.85 -7.85 -30.43
N ASP A 559 -9.08 -7.54 -30.00
CA ASP A 559 -10.33 -7.75 -30.76
C ASP A 559 -10.73 -6.54 -31.62
N GLY A 560 -9.88 -5.56 -31.84
CA GLY A 560 -10.13 -4.40 -32.70
C GLY A 560 -9.79 -4.66 -34.18
N GLU A 561 -10.19 -3.76 -35.08
CA GLU A 561 -9.80 -3.76 -36.49
C GLU A 561 -8.27 -3.76 -36.66
N VAL A 562 -7.58 -3.05 -35.79
CA VAL A 562 -6.12 -3.09 -35.68
C VAL A 562 -5.77 -3.70 -34.33
N PRO A 563 -5.37 -5.00 -34.27
CA PRO A 563 -5.03 -5.66 -33.04
C PRO A 563 -3.80 -5.00 -32.36
N ALA A 564 -3.92 -4.67 -31.08
CA ALA A 564 -2.84 -4.05 -30.33
C ALA A 564 -1.68 -5.04 -30.06
N ARG A 565 -0.46 -4.55 -30.06
CA ARG A 565 0.72 -5.31 -29.65
C ARG A 565 0.73 -5.42 -28.13
N ILE A 566 0.79 -6.64 -27.63
CA ILE A 566 0.71 -6.92 -26.19
C ILE A 566 1.95 -7.64 -25.70
N HIS A 567 2.28 -7.41 -24.41
CA HIS A 567 3.27 -8.19 -23.69
C HIS A 567 2.62 -8.81 -22.43
N LEU A 568 2.67 -10.13 -22.33
CA LEU A 568 2.20 -10.85 -21.14
C LEU A 568 3.36 -10.97 -20.13
N ILE A 569 3.21 -10.41 -18.94
CA ILE A 569 4.24 -10.44 -17.89
C ILE A 569 4.61 -11.89 -17.55
N GLY A 570 5.88 -12.22 -17.73
CA GLY A 570 6.42 -13.58 -17.58
C GLY A 570 6.31 -14.47 -18.83
N GLY A 571 5.81 -13.93 -19.93
CA GLY A 571 5.73 -14.58 -21.26
C GLY A 571 4.56 -15.57 -21.43
N ILE A 572 4.30 -15.94 -22.68
CA ILE A 572 3.19 -16.82 -23.09
C ILE A 572 3.26 -18.18 -22.37
N LYS A 573 4.44 -18.79 -22.29
CA LYS A 573 4.63 -20.11 -21.64
C LYS A 573 4.23 -20.07 -20.16
N SER A 574 4.63 -19.03 -19.45
CA SER A 574 4.27 -18.85 -18.02
C SER A 574 2.79 -18.51 -17.83
N PHE A 575 2.15 -17.89 -18.81
CA PHE A 575 0.71 -17.64 -18.77
C PHE A 575 -0.07 -18.96 -19.01
N GLY A 576 0.46 -19.84 -19.85
CA GLY A 576 -0.07 -21.18 -20.10
C GLY A 576 -1.23 -21.20 -21.10
N LEU A 577 -1.10 -20.46 -22.20
CA LEU A 577 -2.08 -20.51 -23.32
C LEU A 577 -2.24 -21.94 -23.87
N ASP A 578 -1.14 -22.71 -23.95
CA ASP A 578 -1.20 -24.11 -24.38
C ASP A 578 -2.08 -24.96 -23.46
N ARG A 579 -2.07 -24.72 -22.14
CA ARG A 579 -2.95 -25.42 -21.21
C ARG A 579 -4.41 -25.03 -21.38
N ILE A 580 -4.71 -23.78 -21.74
CA ILE A 580 -6.08 -23.34 -22.04
C ILE A 580 -6.60 -24.12 -23.25
N ILE A 581 -5.81 -24.29 -24.30
CA ILE A 581 -6.14 -25.11 -25.47
C ILE A 581 -6.35 -26.57 -25.05
N ASP A 582 -5.46 -27.15 -24.27
CA ASP A 582 -5.55 -28.55 -23.83
C ASP A 582 -6.82 -28.79 -22.98
N ILE A 583 -7.22 -27.86 -22.13
CA ILE A 583 -8.46 -27.92 -21.34
C ILE A 583 -9.68 -27.81 -22.30
N TRP A 584 -9.61 -26.93 -23.29
CA TRP A 584 -10.65 -26.82 -24.32
C TRP A 584 -10.79 -28.10 -25.14
N ILE A 585 -9.66 -28.74 -25.53
CA ILE A 585 -9.68 -30.04 -26.22
C ILE A 585 -10.30 -31.10 -25.31
N LEU A 586 -9.99 -31.12 -24.01
CA LEU A 586 -10.58 -32.07 -23.06
C LEU A 586 -12.11 -31.88 -22.92
N LEU A 587 -12.62 -30.65 -23.07
CA LEU A 587 -14.05 -30.33 -23.07
C LEU A 587 -14.78 -30.88 -24.30
N GLN A 588 -14.09 -31.04 -25.44
CA GLN A 588 -14.73 -31.53 -26.67
C GLN A 588 -15.11 -33.00 -26.55
N PRO A 589 -16.26 -33.45 -27.18
CA PRO A 589 -16.62 -34.87 -27.31
C PRO A 589 -15.51 -35.69 -27.98
N GLU A 590 -15.40 -36.95 -27.60
CA GLU A 590 -14.34 -37.83 -28.12
C GLU A 590 -14.39 -37.97 -29.65
N GLU A 591 -15.59 -38.01 -30.24
CA GLU A 591 -15.79 -38.06 -31.68
C GLU A 591 -15.24 -36.84 -32.41
N GLU A 592 -15.47 -35.64 -31.84
CA GLU A 592 -14.96 -34.40 -32.41
C GLU A 592 -13.43 -34.31 -32.26
N ARG A 593 -12.88 -34.78 -31.13
CA ARG A 593 -11.41 -34.84 -30.92
C ARG A 593 -10.75 -35.74 -31.97
N LYS A 594 -11.34 -36.89 -32.26
CA LYS A 594 -10.84 -37.82 -33.28
C LYS A 594 -11.01 -37.25 -34.70
N LYS A 595 -12.17 -36.68 -35.00
CA LYS A 595 -12.49 -36.09 -36.33
C LYS A 595 -11.55 -34.94 -36.70
N ARG A 596 -11.21 -34.08 -35.72
CA ARG A 596 -10.35 -32.91 -35.94
C ARG A 596 -8.88 -33.18 -35.60
N ASN A 597 -8.51 -34.40 -35.23
CA ASN A 597 -7.17 -34.80 -34.82
C ASN A 597 -6.60 -33.90 -33.69
N LEU A 598 -7.43 -33.57 -32.68
CA LEU A 598 -7.04 -32.70 -31.55
C LEU A 598 -6.24 -33.52 -30.56
N LEU A 599 -4.99 -33.08 -30.28
CA LEU A 599 -4.08 -33.75 -29.35
C LEU A 599 -3.79 -32.89 -28.13
N ILE A 600 -4.02 -33.44 -26.95
CA ILE A 600 -3.67 -32.83 -25.69
C ILE A 600 -2.16 -32.99 -25.45
N LYS A 601 -1.43 -31.90 -25.33
CA LYS A 601 0.03 -31.87 -25.17
C LYS A 601 0.43 -32.04 -23.70
N ASP A 602 -0.26 -31.38 -22.77
CA ASP A 602 0.02 -31.46 -21.33
C ASP A 602 -0.25 -32.86 -20.79
N ARG A 603 0.81 -33.50 -20.21
CA ARG A 603 0.73 -34.89 -19.71
C ARG A 603 -0.28 -35.04 -18.58
N PHE A 604 -0.44 -34.02 -17.74
CA PHE A 604 -1.38 -34.06 -16.62
C PHE A 604 -2.84 -33.99 -17.11
N ILE A 605 -3.15 -33.06 -18.02
CA ILE A 605 -4.50 -32.92 -18.59
C ILE A 605 -4.86 -34.18 -19.38
N ARG A 606 -3.91 -34.73 -20.14
CA ARG A 606 -4.11 -35.96 -20.96
C ARG A 606 -4.56 -37.17 -20.12
N ARG A 607 -4.09 -37.31 -18.87
CA ARG A 607 -4.49 -38.40 -17.95
C ARG A 607 -6.01 -38.45 -17.72
N TRP A 608 -6.68 -37.31 -17.85
CA TRP A 608 -8.13 -37.19 -17.61
C TRP A 608 -8.98 -37.68 -18.78
N VAL A 609 -8.43 -37.82 -19.97
CA VAL A 609 -9.15 -38.41 -21.15
C VAL A 609 -9.73 -39.78 -20.81
N HIS A 610 -8.97 -40.58 -20.06
CA HIS A 610 -9.36 -41.94 -19.63
C HIS A 610 -9.94 -42.01 -18.21
N LYS A 611 -10.10 -40.84 -17.54
CA LYS A 611 -10.62 -40.71 -16.18
C LYS A 611 -11.78 -39.72 -16.17
N GLU A 612 -12.98 -40.11 -16.45
CA GLU A 612 -14.16 -39.22 -16.34
C GLU A 612 -14.09 -37.88 -17.14
N GLY A 613 -13.09 -37.69 -18.02
CA GLY A 613 -12.98 -36.56 -18.93
C GLY A 613 -12.94 -35.20 -18.24
N PHE A 614 -13.54 -34.18 -18.88
CA PHE A 614 -13.58 -32.81 -18.38
C PHE A 614 -14.28 -32.69 -17.02
N GLY A 615 -15.36 -33.46 -16.79
CA GLY A 615 -16.10 -33.48 -15.52
C GLY A 615 -15.24 -33.93 -14.35
N GLY A 616 -14.47 -35.02 -14.52
CA GLY A 616 -13.51 -35.50 -13.52
C GLY A 616 -12.38 -34.48 -13.27
N PHE A 617 -11.85 -33.88 -14.33
CA PHE A 617 -10.83 -32.83 -14.22
C PHE A 617 -11.33 -31.62 -13.41
N LYS A 618 -12.56 -31.14 -13.70
CA LYS A 618 -13.15 -30.02 -12.98
C LYS A 618 -13.38 -30.36 -11.49
N ARG A 619 -13.87 -31.55 -11.18
CA ARG A 619 -14.02 -32.00 -9.76
C ARG A 619 -12.67 -32.04 -9.03
N TYR A 620 -11.62 -32.56 -9.69
CA TYR A 620 -10.27 -32.51 -9.14
C TYR A 620 -9.82 -31.09 -8.83
N VAL A 621 -9.93 -30.18 -9.81
CA VAL A 621 -9.48 -28.78 -9.66
C VAL A 621 -10.18 -28.10 -8.50
N THR A 622 -11.47 -28.32 -8.32
CA THR A 622 -12.26 -27.81 -7.20
C THR A 622 -11.81 -28.41 -5.85
N ALA A 623 -11.66 -29.74 -5.80
CA ALA A 623 -11.23 -30.43 -4.57
C ALA A 623 -9.77 -30.12 -4.18
N ALA A 624 -8.89 -29.95 -5.16
CA ALA A 624 -7.49 -29.55 -4.95
C ALA A 624 -7.34 -28.05 -4.67
N GLU A 625 -8.38 -27.25 -4.88
CA GLU A 625 -8.36 -25.78 -4.81
C GLU A 625 -7.24 -25.15 -5.68
N ASP A 626 -7.04 -25.71 -6.87
CA ASP A 626 -6.05 -25.21 -7.81
C ASP A 626 -6.57 -23.96 -8.52
N LYS A 627 -6.31 -22.79 -7.93
CA LYS A 627 -6.79 -21.50 -8.45
C LYS A 627 -6.28 -21.17 -9.85
N GLU A 628 -5.13 -21.68 -10.23
CA GLU A 628 -4.59 -21.47 -11.59
C GLU A 628 -5.39 -22.25 -12.63
N LEU A 629 -5.66 -23.53 -12.37
CA LEU A 629 -6.47 -24.36 -13.26
C LEU A 629 -7.95 -23.95 -13.20
N GLU A 630 -8.46 -23.54 -12.04
CA GLU A 630 -9.82 -23.02 -11.90
C GLU A 630 -10.05 -21.80 -12.82
N ALA A 631 -9.10 -20.85 -12.81
CA ALA A 631 -9.14 -19.68 -13.70
C ALA A 631 -9.11 -20.07 -15.19
N LYS A 632 -8.30 -21.07 -15.56
CA LYS A 632 -8.24 -21.54 -16.95
C LYS A 632 -9.51 -22.27 -17.39
N ILE A 633 -10.13 -23.05 -16.49
CA ILE A 633 -11.44 -23.67 -16.74
C ILE A 633 -12.49 -22.58 -16.95
N ALA A 634 -12.55 -21.56 -16.11
CA ALA A 634 -13.49 -20.45 -16.24
C ALA A 634 -13.34 -19.72 -17.60
N VAL A 635 -12.11 -19.50 -18.06
CA VAL A 635 -11.84 -18.95 -19.39
C VAL A 635 -12.38 -19.86 -20.49
N VAL A 636 -12.14 -21.18 -20.40
CA VAL A 636 -12.60 -22.14 -21.42
C VAL A 636 -14.13 -22.22 -21.45
N GLU A 637 -14.79 -22.25 -20.29
CA GLU A 637 -16.26 -22.29 -20.20
C GLU A 637 -16.88 -20.98 -20.75
N LYS A 638 -16.25 -19.83 -20.48
CA LYS A 638 -16.73 -18.51 -20.94
C LYS A 638 -16.66 -18.35 -22.45
N TYR A 639 -15.54 -18.71 -23.05
CA TYR A 639 -15.28 -18.45 -24.47
C TYR A 639 -15.51 -19.65 -25.38
N ASN A 640 -15.52 -20.84 -24.86
CA ASN A 640 -15.80 -22.13 -25.51
C ASN A 640 -15.25 -22.23 -26.94
N ILE A 641 -16.13 -22.20 -27.96
CA ILE A 641 -15.78 -22.41 -29.38
C ILE A 641 -14.78 -21.39 -29.91
N ARG A 642 -14.68 -20.19 -29.29
CA ARG A 642 -13.75 -19.14 -29.69
C ARG A 642 -12.33 -19.35 -29.17
N ILE A 643 -12.08 -20.28 -28.23
CA ILE A 643 -10.78 -20.47 -27.58
C ILE A 643 -9.62 -20.64 -28.56
N PRO A 644 -9.70 -21.50 -29.60
CA PRO A 644 -8.59 -21.68 -30.55
C PRO A 644 -8.22 -20.39 -31.28
N GLU A 645 -9.23 -19.66 -31.76
CA GLU A 645 -9.05 -18.37 -32.45
C GLU A 645 -8.42 -17.34 -31.52
N LEU A 646 -8.96 -17.20 -30.31
CA LEU A 646 -8.50 -16.20 -29.33
C LEU A 646 -7.06 -16.46 -28.89
N VAL A 647 -6.71 -17.72 -28.60
CA VAL A 647 -5.34 -18.09 -28.20
C VAL A 647 -4.35 -17.87 -29.33
N GLU A 648 -4.70 -18.20 -30.58
CA GLU A 648 -3.86 -17.93 -31.76
C GLU A 648 -3.63 -16.43 -31.92
N ARG A 649 -4.71 -15.63 -31.84
CA ARG A 649 -4.66 -14.17 -31.96
C ARG A 649 -3.82 -13.52 -30.87
N ILE A 650 -4.03 -13.87 -29.61
CA ILE A 650 -3.23 -13.39 -28.49
C ILE A 650 -1.75 -13.76 -28.70
N GLY A 651 -1.47 -14.99 -29.19
CA GLY A 651 -0.12 -15.44 -29.50
C GLY A 651 0.56 -14.63 -30.60
N LYS A 652 -0.19 -14.25 -31.66
CA LYS A 652 0.32 -13.40 -32.75
C LYS A 652 0.55 -11.95 -32.35
N CYS A 653 -0.28 -11.42 -31.45
CA CYS A 653 -0.17 -10.05 -30.94
C CYS A 653 0.90 -9.89 -29.84
N HIS A 654 1.36 -11.00 -29.27
CA HIS A 654 2.36 -10.97 -28.21
C HIS A 654 3.75 -10.68 -28.75
N ILE A 655 4.44 -9.75 -28.09
CA ILE A 655 5.85 -9.43 -28.35
C ILE A 655 6.69 -9.71 -27.12
N GLU A 656 7.90 -10.25 -27.33
CA GLU A 656 8.81 -10.57 -26.23
C GLU A 656 9.42 -9.31 -25.61
N ASP A 657 9.70 -8.29 -26.41
CA ASP A 657 10.26 -7.03 -25.95
C ASP A 657 9.17 -6.11 -25.39
N LEU A 658 9.27 -5.85 -24.10
CA LEU A 658 8.32 -5.04 -23.36
C LEU A 658 8.24 -3.60 -23.87
N ASP A 659 9.35 -3.03 -24.38
CA ASP A 659 9.43 -1.63 -24.78
C ASP A 659 8.60 -1.33 -26.05
N PHE A 660 8.33 -2.34 -26.90
CA PHE A 660 7.53 -2.19 -28.11
C PHE A 660 6.05 -2.55 -27.93
N ALA A 661 5.63 -2.99 -26.75
CA ALA A 661 4.23 -3.30 -26.48
C ALA A 661 3.41 -2.01 -26.28
N GLU A 662 2.19 -2.01 -26.81
CA GLU A 662 1.20 -0.96 -26.50
C GLU A 662 0.54 -1.22 -25.15
N TYR A 663 0.25 -2.50 -24.89
CA TYR A 663 -0.29 -2.94 -23.60
C TYR A 663 0.59 -4.02 -22.98
N ILE A 664 0.83 -3.86 -21.67
CA ILE A 664 1.48 -4.86 -20.83
C ILE A 664 0.42 -5.44 -19.91
N LEU A 665 0.22 -6.77 -19.96
CA LEU A 665 -0.83 -7.42 -19.19
C LEU A 665 -0.27 -8.41 -18.19
N GLY A 666 -0.78 -8.37 -16.97
CA GLY A 666 -0.38 -9.34 -15.95
C GLY A 666 -1.11 -9.19 -14.64
N THR A 667 -0.94 -10.19 -13.78
CA THR A 667 -1.42 -10.09 -12.41
C THR A 667 -0.47 -9.24 -11.57
N VAL A 668 -0.98 -8.61 -10.52
CA VAL A 668 -0.18 -7.83 -9.57
C VAL A 668 0.96 -8.65 -8.97
N HIS A 669 0.73 -9.95 -8.71
CA HIS A 669 1.77 -10.86 -8.22
C HIS A 669 2.97 -10.97 -9.18
N LYS A 670 2.71 -11.03 -10.49
CA LYS A 670 3.77 -11.07 -11.51
C LYS A 670 4.41 -9.70 -11.76
N ALA A 671 3.65 -8.63 -11.52
CA ALA A 671 4.12 -7.24 -11.66
C ALA A 671 4.96 -6.75 -10.47
N LYS A 672 4.99 -7.49 -9.34
CA LYS A 672 5.81 -7.12 -8.18
C LYS A 672 7.29 -7.05 -8.59
N GLY A 673 7.95 -5.94 -8.24
CA GLY A 673 9.33 -5.62 -8.65
C GLY A 673 9.45 -4.89 -9.99
N LEU A 674 8.40 -4.85 -10.82
CA LEU A 674 8.36 -4.07 -12.06
C LEU A 674 7.75 -2.68 -11.81
N GLU A 675 7.93 -1.79 -12.79
CA GLU A 675 7.36 -0.44 -12.78
C GLU A 675 7.05 0.03 -14.21
N PHE A 676 5.98 0.82 -14.35
CA PHE A 676 5.45 1.24 -15.65
C PHE A 676 5.09 2.72 -15.64
N ASP A 677 5.18 3.38 -16.78
CA ASP A 677 4.82 4.80 -16.88
C ASP A 677 3.34 5.03 -16.60
N THR A 678 2.47 4.25 -17.23
CA THR A 678 1.02 4.27 -16.98
C THR A 678 0.55 2.91 -16.49
N VAL A 679 -0.17 2.91 -15.38
CA VAL A 679 -0.82 1.71 -14.83
C VAL A 679 -2.32 1.91 -14.83
N HIS A 680 -3.01 0.94 -15.38
CA HIS A 680 -4.45 0.79 -15.31
C HIS A 680 -4.77 -0.36 -14.34
N VAL A 681 -5.31 -0.03 -13.18
CA VAL A 681 -5.77 -1.02 -12.22
C VAL A 681 -7.14 -1.51 -12.67
N LEU A 682 -7.32 -2.83 -12.83
CA LEU A 682 -8.57 -3.41 -13.31
C LEU A 682 -9.62 -3.58 -12.20
N ASP A 683 -10.88 -3.82 -12.58
CA ASP A 683 -12.02 -3.83 -11.63
C ASP A 683 -12.25 -5.19 -10.93
N ASP A 684 -11.28 -6.09 -10.94
CA ASP A 684 -11.36 -7.42 -10.31
C ASP A 684 -10.76 -7.50 -8.89
N PHE A 685 -10.43 -6.36 -8.30
CA PHE A 685 -10.05 -6.22 -6.89
C PHE A 685 -11.27 -6.11 -5.98
N VAL A 686 -11.02 -6.01 -4.68
CA VAL A 686 -12.06 -5.80 -3.67
C VAL A 686 -12.93 -4.61 -4.06
N LYS A 687 -14.24 -4.84 -4.09
CA LYS A 687 -15.21 -3.78 -4.37
C LYS A 687 -15.57 -3.06 -3.09
N VAL A 688 -15.16 -1.82 -3.01
CA VAL A 688 -15.51 -0.92 -1.91
C VAL A 688 -16.78 -0.18 -2.32
N PRO A 689 -17.86 -0.23 -1.52
CA PRO A 689 -19.08 0.51 -1.81
C PRO A 689 -18.86 2.01 -1.72
N CYS A 690 -19.67 2.78 -2.45
CA CYS A 690 -19.49 4.23 -2.49
C CYS A 690 -19.90 4.91 -1.19
N ALA A 691 -19.18 5.95 -0.88
CA ALA A 691 -19.43 7.03 0.06
C ALA A 691 -19.58 6.68 1.56
N ARG A 692 -18.97 7.51 2.39
CA ARG A 692 -18.91 7.38 3.84
C ARG A 692 -20.28 7.27 4.49
N HIS A 693 -21.27 8.03 4.03
CA HIS A 693 -22.65 7.99 4.50
C HIS A 693 -23.40 6.72 4.09
N ASN A 694 -23.00 6.04 3.01
CA ASN A 694 -23.59 4.76 2.61
C ASN A 694 -23.03 3.58 3.41
N LEU A 695 -21.84 3.69 3.98
CA LEU A 695 -21.27 2.65 4.86
C LEU A 695 -22.12 2.47 6.13
N ALA A 696 -22.70 3.54 6.66
CA ALA A 696 -23.63 3.45 7.80
C ALA A 696 -24.92 2.69 7.45
N GLN A 697 -25.31 2.67 6.16
CA GLN A 697 -26.49 1.97 5.64
C GLN A 697 -26.17 0.54 5.14
N LEU A 698 -24.88 0.18 5.05
CA LEU A 698 -24.40 -1.14 4.67
C LEU A 698 -23.76 -1.84 5.88
N PRO A 699 -24.55 -2.36 6.83
CA PRO A 699 -24.08 -2.88 8.11
C PRO A 699 -23.12 -4.07 7.95
N HIS A 700 -23.04 -4.65 6.75
CA HIS A 700 -22.19 -5.80 6.44
C HIS A 700 -20.83 -5.43 5.79
N PHE A 701 -20.63 -4.17 5.37
CA PHE A 701 -19.33 -3.77 4.82
C PHE A 701 -18.46 -3.19 5.94
N ARG A 702 -17.40 -3.90 6.24
CA ARG A 702 -16.32 -3.41 7.09
C ARG A 702 -15.00 -3.60 6.36
N VAL A 703 -14.15 -2.60 6.35
CA VAL A 703 -12.82 -2.68 5.75
C VAL A 703 -12.03 -3.83 6.38
N GLU A 704 -12.21 -4.06 7.66
CA GLU A 704 -11.58 -5.10 8.46
C GLU A 704 -12.07 -6.53 8.12
N SER A 705 -13.19 -6.67 7.42
CA SER A 705 -13.69 -7.99 7.00
C SER A 705 -12.91 -8.61 5.84
N PHE A 706 -12.07 -7.81 5.18
CA PHE A 706 -11.22 -8.27 4.08
C PHE A 706 -9.81 -8.63 4.58
N SER A 707 -9.21 -9.62 3.93
CA SER A 707 -7.83 -9.99 4.21
C SER A 707 -6.88 -8.82 3.94
N GLU A 708 -5.89 -8.63 4.79
CA GLU A 708 -4.82 -7.66 4.60
C GLU A 708 -4.12 -7.81 3.24
N ASP A 709 -4.03 -9.03 2.73
CA ASP A 709 -3.44 -9.34 1.42
C ASP A 709 -4.16 -8.64 0.27
N GLU A 710 -5.48 -8.45 0.35
CA GLU A 710 -6.23 -7.75 -0.70
C GLU A 710 -5.85 -6.27 -0.74
N TRP A 711 -5.67 -5.64 0.40
CA TRP A 711 -5.21 -4.25 0.49
C TRP A 711 -3.75 -4.11 0.07
N ASN A 712 -2.90 -5.06 0.44
CA ASN A 712 -1.52 -5.12 -0.01
C ASN A 712 -1.43 -5.26 -1.54
N LEU A 713 -2.27 -6.12 -2.14
CA LEU A 713 -2.33 -6.26 -3.61
C LEU A 713 -2.72 -4.95 -4.29
N LEU A 714 -3.73 -4.26 -3.76
CA LEU A 714 -4.17 -2.98 -4.30
C LEU A 714 -3.08 -1.90 -4.16
N TYR A 715 -2.41 -1.83 -3.00
CA TYR A 715 -1.27 -0.96 -2.76
C TYR A 715 -0.10 -1.27 -3.72
N VAL A 716 0.22 -2.55 -3.91
CA VAL A 716 1.26 -2.96 -4.87
C VAL A 716 0.88 -2.54 -6.28
N ALA A 717 -0.38 -2.74 -6.72
CA ALA A 717 -0.85 -2.36 -8.05
C ALA A 717 -0.67 -0.86 -8.30
N VAL A 718 -1.17 -0.02 -7.39
CA VAL A 718 -1.07 1.45 -7.47
C VAL A 718 0.38 1.91 -7.52
N THR A 719 1.24 1.35 -6.68
CA THR A 719 2.65 1.75 -6.57
C THR A 719 3.54 1.22 -7.69
N ARG A 720 2.99 0.52 -8.70
CA ARG A 720 3.72 0.19 -9.95
C ARG A 720 3.75 1.36 -10.93
N ALA A 721 2.85 2.33 -10.81
CA ALA A 721 2.79 3.49 -11.68
C ALA A 721 3.92 4.49 -11.38
N LYS A 722 4.49 5.08 -12.45
CA LYS A 722 5.48 6.18 -12.35
C LYS A 722 4.84 7.54 -12.64
N LYS A 723 4.08 7.66 -13.71
CA LYS A 723 3.57 8.93 -14.24
C LYS A 723 2.06 9.06 -14.19
N CYS A 724 1.34 7.99 -14.54
CA CYS A 724 -0.11 8.02 -14.62
C CYS A 724 -0.74 6.77 -13.99
N LEU A 725 -1.78 6.98 -13.21
CA LEU A 725 -2.61 5.93 -12.63
C LEU A 725 -4.05 6.10 -13.11
N ILE A 726 -4.61 5.05 -13.73
CA ILE A 726 -6.01 4.97 -14.07
C ILE A 726 -6.70 4.17 -12.98
N MET A 727 -7.62 4.82 -12.27
CA MET A 727 -8.25 4.26 -11.09
C MET A 727 -9.51 3.46 -11.40
N THR A 728 -9.81 2.50 -10.53
CA THR A 728 -11.12 1.87 -10.45
C THR A 728 -12.07 2.73 -9.62
N LYS A 729 -13.38 2.45 -9.74
CA LYS A 729 -14.38 3.08 -8.86
C LYS A 729 -14.15 2.73 -7.37
N SER A 730 -13.66 1.53 -7.08
CA SER A 730 -13.29 1.13 -5.71
C SER A 730 -12.17 1.99 -5.14
N LEU A 731 -11.16 2.35 -5.92
CA LEU A 731 -10.10 3.27 -5.47
C LEU A 731 -10.64 4.67 -5.20
N GLU A 732 -11.50 5.19 -6.09
CA GLU A 732 -12.16 6.48 -5.85
C GLU A 732 -12.98 6.45 -4.55
N ASN A 733 -13.69 5.35 -4.29
CA ASN A 733 -14.48 5.21 -3.07
C ASN A 733 -13.60 5.18 -1.82
N ILE A 734 -12.42 4.56 -1.86
CA ILE A 734 -11.43 4.62 -0.78
C ILE A 734 -10.96 6.05 -0.55
N LEU A 735 -10.67 6.79 -1.62
CA LEU A 735 -10.29 8.20 -1.52
C LEU A 735 -11.44 9.06 -0.95
N THR A 736 -12.67 8.78 -1.34
CA THR A 736 -13.87 9.44 -0.80
C THR A 736 -14.04 9.20 0.71
N LEU A 737 -13.71 7.99 1.21
CA LEU A 737 -13.71 7.71 2.65
C LEU A 737 -12.70 8.58 3.42
N ALA A 738 -11.64 9.02 2.76
CA ALA A 738 -10.64 9.95 3.30
C ALA A 738 -11.00 11.44 3.06
N GLY A 739 -12.19 11.73 2.51
CA GLY A 739 -12.63 13.08 2.22
C GLY A 739 -12.10 13.68 0.92
N GLU A 740 -11.58 12.84 -0.02
CA GLU A 740 -11.16 13.29 -1.34
C GLU A 740 -12.35 13.27 -2.31
N TYR A 741 -12.69 14.43 -2.84
CA TYR A 741 -13.78 14.57 -3.79
C TYR A 741 -13.34 15.20 -5.11
N PHE A 742 -12.03 15.43 -5.28
CA PHE A 742 -11.47 16.12 -6.46
C PHE A 742 -12.09 17.50 -6.70
N LEU A 743 -12.22 18.25 -5.63
CA LEU A 743 -12.78 19.59 -5.64
C LEU A 743 -11.69 20.65 -5.66
N GLN A 744 -11.98 21.76 -6.34
CA GLN A 744 -11.17 22.97 -6.38
C GLN A 744 -12.06 24.17 -6.11
N THR A 745 -11.54 25.15 -5.37
CA THR A 745 -12.25 26.40 -5.06
C THR A 745 -12.05 27.42 -6.17
N GLU A 746 -13.10 28.14 -6.53
CA GLU A 746 -13.06 29.28 -7.47
C GLU A 746 -13.93 30.41 -6.96
N LEU A 747 -13.55 31.67 -7.25
CA LEU A 747 -14.38 32.85 -6.95
C LEU A 747 -15.71 32.80 -7.72
N THR A 748 -16.83 32.87 -7.03
CA THR A 748 -18.17 32.81 -7.63
C THR A 748 -18.37 33.89 -8.69
N SER A 749 -17.83 35.09 -8.47
CA SER A 749 -17.84 36.17 -9.46
C SER A 749 -17.17 35.77 -10.80
N ASN A 750 -16.18 34.91 -10.78
CA ASN A 750 -15.55 34.39 -11.99
C ASN A 750 -16.40 33.32 -12.67
N VAL A 751 -17.04 32.48 -11.87
CA VAL A 751 -17.91 31.39 -12.35
C VAL A 751 -19.15 31.94 -13.07
N LEU A 752 -19.77 32.96 -12.52
CA LEU A 752 -21.03 33.55 -13.04
C LEU A 752 -20.82 34.55 -14.18
N LYS A 753 -19.57 34.86 -14.59
CA LYS A 753 -19.31 35.72 -15.76
C LYS A 753 -19.95 35.21 -17.06
N THR A 754 -20.16 33.91 -17.17
CA THR A 754 -20.77 33.26 -18.35
C THR A 754 -22.27 33.05 -18.27
N GLY A 755 -22.92 33.52 -17.21
CA GLY A 755 -24.38 33.40 -16.97
C GLY A 755 -24.70 32.46 -15.80
N VAL A 756 -25.96 32.04 -15.76
CA VAL A 756 -26.46 31.13 -14.71
C VAL A 756 -25.81 29.74 -14.85
N VAL A 757 -25.22 29.25 -13.77
CA VAL A 757 -24.58 27.94 -13.72
C VAL A 757 -25.37 27.01 -12.81
N HIS A 758 -25.68 25.81 -13.29
CA HIS A 758 -26.36 24.76 -12.54
C HIS A 758 -25.38 23.81 -11.86
N CYS A 759 -25.83 23.20 -10.75
CA CYS A 759 -25.07 22.17 -10.07
C CYS A 759 -24.86 20.95 -10.98
N CYS A 760 -23.62 20.40 -10.97
CA CYS A 760 -23.27 19.26 -11.83
C CYS A 760 -23.75 17.90 -11.30
N VAL A 761 -24.41 17.85 -10.14
CA VAL A 761 -24.97 16.62 -9.56
C VAL A 761 -26.22 16.22 -10.35
N GLY A 762 -26.26 14.99 -10.86
CA GLY A 762 -27.23 14.56 -11.88
C GLY A 762 -28.72 14.70 -11.55
N GLN A 763 -29.11 14.82 -10.28
CA GLN A 763 -30.51 15.07 -9.86
C GLN A 763 -30.69 16.38 -9.10
N CYS A 764 -29.65 17.19 -9.01
CA CYS A 764 -29.69 18.48 -8.35
C CYS A 764 -30.03 19.58 -9.38
N ASN A 765 -31.14 20.27 -9.18
CA ASN A 765 -31.56 21.36 -10.06
C ASN A 765 -31.13 22.72 -9.53
N ASN A 766 -30.39 22.78 -8.43
CA ASN A 766 -29.98 24.05 -7.82
C ASN A 766 -29.01 24.80 -8.75
N THR A 767 -29.15 26.10 -8.77
CA THR A 767 -28.21 27.02 -9.39
C THR A 767 -27.14 27.43 -8.40
N ILE A 768 -25.99 27.89 -8.90
CA ILE A 768 -24.98 28.51 -8.07
C ILE A 768 -25.48 29.88 -7.64
N PRO A 769 -25.64 30.17 -6.31
CA PRO A 769 -26.14 31.43 -5.82
C PRO A 769 -25.18 32.60 -6.12
N VAL A 770 -25.75 33.78 -6.38
CA VAL A 770 -24.97 34.99 -6.70
C VAL A 770 -24.32 35.59 -5.44
N ASP A 771 -24.90 35.35 -4.29
CA ASP A 771 -24.48 35.85 -2.97
C ASP A 771 -23.37 35.02 -2.31
N THR A 772 -23.00 33.86 -2.85
CA THR A 772 -21.83 33.07 -2.39
C THR A 772 -20.52 33.69 -2.88
N VAL A 773 -19.49 33.68 -2.03
CA VAL A 773 -18.18 34.26 -2.38
C VAL A 773 -17.35 33.26 -3.14
N LEU A 774 -17.36 32.03 -2.70
CA LEU A 774 -16.58 30.92 -3.29
C LEU A 774 -17.50 29.81 -3.77
N THR A 775 -17.10 29.18 -4.86
CA THR A 775 -17.81 28.03 -5.46
C THR A 775 -16.86 26.86 -5.60
N MET A 776 -17.33 25.67 -5.29
CA MET A 776 -16.57 24.43 -5.48
C MET A 776 -16.79 23.86 -6.88
N LYS A 777 -15.69 23.54 -7.56
CA LYS A 777 -15.68 22.86 -8.87
C LYS A 777 -15.16 21.46 -8.73
N LYS A 778 -15.93 20.48 -9.18
CA LYS A 778 -15.45 19.10 -9.31
C LYS A 778 -14.60 18.97 -10.56
N LEU A 779 -13.40 18.38 -10.41
CA LEU A 779 -12.47 18.13 -11.51
C LEU A 779 -12.92 16.91 -12.33
N PRO A 780 -12.67 16.88 -13.67
CA PRO A 780 -13.00 15.72 -14.51
C PRO A 780 -12.11 14.51 -14.17
N ILE A 781 -12.71 13.31 -14.25
CA ILE A 781 -12.02 12.03 -14.00
C ILE A 781 -12.47 11.01 -15.03
N THR A 782 -11.51 10.30 -15.63
CA THR A 782 -11.74 9.13 -16.48
C THR A 782 -11.41 7.85 -15.69
N TYR A 783 -12.39 6.94 -15.58
CA TYR A 783 -12.22 5.70 -14.84
C TYR A 783 -11.70 4.56 -15.71
N SER A 784 -11.27 3.50 -15.06
CA SER A 784 -10.79 2.26 -15.68
C SER A 784 -11.79 1.60 -16.62
N ASN A 785 -13.09 1.72 -16.35
CA ASN A 785 -14.16 1.22 -17.21
C ASN A 785 -14.51 2.16 -18.38
N ARG A 786 -13.67 3.18 -18.66
CA ARG A 786 -13.86 4.23 -19.69
C ARG A 786 -15.04 5.16 -19.47
N LYS A 787 -15.73 5.06 -18.34
CA LYS A 787 -16.70 6.08 -17.97
C LYS A 787 -15.97 7.35 -17.56
N GLU A 788 -16.52 8.48 -17.99
CA GLU A 788 -16.00 9.80 -17.66
C GLU A 788 -16.97 10.52 -16.73
N ASN A 789 -16.41 11.13 -15.68
CA ASN A 789 -17.10 12.18 -14.94
C ASN A 789 -16.56 13.53 -15.44
N LYS A 790 -17.40 14.27 -16.14
CA LYS A 790 -17.01 15.56 -16.73
C LYS A 790 -16.72 16.64 -15.68
N GLY A 791 -17.06 16.38 -14.41
CA GLY A 791 -16.98 17.39 -13.35
C GLY A 791 -18.01 18.50 -13.54
N GLY A 792 -17.74 19.67 -12.95
CA GLY A 792 -18.61 20.84 -13.01
C GLY A 792 -18.74 21.48 -11.62
N TYR A 793 -19.58 22.50 -11.52
CA TYR A 793 -19.75 23.25 -10.28
C TYR A 793 -20.76 22.62 -9.34
N LEU A 794 -20.57 22.79 -8.04
CA LEU A 794 -21.44 22.29 -6.99
C LEU A 794 -22.20 23.45 -6.34
N CYS A 795 -23.50 23.28 -6.12
CA CYS A 795 -24.23 24.16 -5.22
C CYS A 795 -23.79 23.97 -3.77
N HIS A 796 -24.11 24.92 -2.89
CA HIS A 796 -23.64 24.89 -1.49
C HIS A 796 -24.04 23.59 -0.78
N SER A 797 -25.28 23.14 -0.85
CA SER A 797 -25.74 21.90 -0.20
C SER A 797 -24.99 20.66 -0.68
N CYS A 798 -24.70 20.58 -1.99
CA CYS A 798 -23.92 19.46 -2.53
C CYS A 798 -22.44 19.51 -2.14
N ALA A 799 -21.88 20.70 -1.92
CA ALA A 799 -20.52 20.88 -1.41
C ALA A 799 -20.47 20.52 0.10
N GLU A 800 -21.40 21.01 0.90
CA GLU A 800 -21.50 20.74 2.34
C GLU A 800 -21.58 19.24 2.65
N GLN A 801 -22.41 18.51 1.93
CA GLN A 801 -22.55 17.07 2.09
C GLN A 801 -21.24 16.31 1.84
N ARG A 802 -20.31 16.87 1.06
CA ARG A 802 -19.02 16.21 0.70
C ARG A 802 -17.90 16.60 1.63
N ILE A 803 -17.72 17.88 1.86
CA ILE A 803 -16.56 18.42 2.56
C ILE A 803 -16.86 18.93 3.97
N GLY A 804 -18.12 18.77 4.40
CA GLY A 804 -18.54 19.15 5.75
C GLY A 804 -18.21 20.61 6.09
N PRO A 805 -17.56 20.87 7.24
CA PRO A 805 -17.25 22.22 7.70
C PRO A 805 -16.42 23.08 6.74
N LEU A 806 -15.66 22.46 5.83
CA LEU A 806 -14.92 23.20 4.81
C LEU A 806 -15.84 23.94 3.82
N ALA A 807 -17.08 23.47 3.64
CA ALA A 807 -18.07 24.15 2.80
C ALA A 807 -18.43 25.55 3.34
N PHE A 808 -18.28 25.77 4.64
CA PHE A 808 -18.59 27.08 5.25
C PHE A 808 -17.57 28.16 4.87
N LEU A 809 -16.42 27.81 4.34
CA LEU A 809 -15.52 28.78 3.71
C LEU A 809 -16.13 29.35 2.41
N THR A 810 -17.14 28.69 1.86
CA THR A 810 -17.85 29.09 0.64
C THR A 810 -19.26 29.63 0.92
N ALA A 811 -19.77 29.50 2.17
CA ALA A 811 -21.12 29.86 2.57
C ALA A 811 -21.28 31.36 2.88
N THR A 812 -22.53 31.81 2.96
CA THR A 812 -22.82 33.15 3.47
C THR A 812 -22.69 33.21 5.00
N PRO A 813 -22.47 34.41 5.60
CA PRO A 813 -22.40 34.57 7.06
C PRO A 813 -23.60 34.00 7.82
N GLU A 814 -24.82 34.14 7.29
CA GLU A 814 -26.04 33.63 7.90
C GLU A 814 -26.03 32.10 7.95
N GLN A 815 -25.47 31.41 6.94
CA GLN A 815 -25.37 29.97 6.91
C GLN A 815 -24.32 29.45 7.92
N VAL A 816 -23.26 30.22 8.18
CA VAL A 816 -22.25 29.88 9.19
C VAL A 816 -22.82 29.87 10.60
N HIS A 817 -23.72 30.78 10.92
CA HIS A 817 -24.37 30.86 12.25
C HIS A 817 -25.37 29.73 12.52
N SER A 818 -25.89 29.08 11.46
CA SER A 818 -26.84 27.97 11.56
C SER A 818 -26.16 26.56 11.57
N MET A 819 -24.85 26.51 11.70
CA MET A 819 -24.10 25.27 11.71
C MET A 819 -24.53 24.35 12.85
N PRO A 820 -24.99 23.11 12.56
CA PRO A 820 -25.19 22.15 13.63
C PRO A 820 -23.84 21.77 14.26
N PRO A 821 -23.76 21.64 15.59
CA PRO A 821 -22.50 21.39 16.30
C PRO A 821 -21.84 20.02 15.98
N THR A 822 -22.61 19.11 15.39
CA THR A 822 -22.08 17.78 14.98
C THR A 822 -22.85 17.24 13.78
N ILE A 823 -22.13 16.61 12.84
CA ILE A 823 -22.67 15.95 11.64
C ILE A 823 -23.28 14.56 11.98
N GLU A 824 -23.23 14.13 13.23
CA GLU A 824 -23.61 12.77 13.65
C GLU A 824 -25.09 12.42 13.40
N ASN A 825 -25.96 13.39 13.18
CA ASN A 825 -27.40 13.17 13.05
C ASN A 825 -28.05 13.58 11.71
N ILE A 826 -27.25 13.75 10.64
CA ILE A 826 -27.83 13.97 9.32
C ILE A 826 -28.27 12.63 8.76
N VAL A 827 -29.51 12.24 9.07
CA VAL A 827 -30.20 11.16 8.35
C VAL A 827 -30.63 11.74 7.00
N LEU A 828 -29.86 11.47 5.95
CA LEU A 828 -30.23 11.84 4.59
C LEU A 828 -31.48 11.07 4.17
N PRO A 829 -32.52 11.73 3.61
CA PRO A 829 -33.64 11.06 3.01
C PRO A 829 -33.15 10.04 1.93
N ARG A 830 -33.87 8.94 1.78
CA ARG A 830 -33.50 7.82 0.88
C ARG A 830 -33.20 8.27 -0.57
N HIS A 831 -33.83 9.32 -1.05
CA HIS A 831 -33.63 9.89 -2.39
C HIS A 831 -32.33 10.72 -2.49
N GLU A 832 -31.83 11.31 -1.40
CA GLU A 832 -30.55 12.01 -1.35
C GLU A 832 -29.38 11.04 -1.26
N ALA A 833 -29.56 9.91 -0.57
CA ALA A 833 -28.57 8.82 -0.54
C ALA A 833 -28.34 8.22 -1.94
N LEU A 834 -29.37 8.16 -2.79
CA LEU A 834 -29.26 7.73 -4.20
C LEU A 834 -28.46 8.73 -5.06
N LEU A 835 -28.47 10.03 -4.75
CA LEU A 835 -27.68 11.05 -5.44
C LEU A 835 -26.16 10.78 -5.32
N PHE A 836 -25.74 10.20 -4.22
CA PHE A 836 -24.33 9.85 -3.98
C PHE A 836 -23.87 8.56 -4.66
N LEU A 837 -24.80 7.68 -5.05
CA LEU A 837 -24.49 6.47 -5.81
C LEU A 837 -24.11 6.77 -7.28
N VAL A 838 -24.44 7.93 -7.79
CA VAL A 838 -24.21 8.34 -9.18
C VAL A 838 -22.89 9.13 -9.35
N PHE A 839 -22.22 9.46 -8.26
CA PHE A 839 -20.97 10.24 -8.27
C PHE A 839 -19.71 9.40 -8.26
#